data_e99a50c0c9a2063ad5cc598c810528ad
#
_entry.id   e99a50c0c9a2063ad5cc598c810528ad
#
_cell.length_a   1.000
_cell.length_b   1.000
_cell.length_c   1.000
_cell.angle_alpha   90.00
_cell.angle_beta   90.00
_cell.angle_gamma   90.00
#
_symmetry.space_group_name_H-M   'P 1'
#
loop_
_entity.id
_entity.type
_entity.pdbx_description
1 polymer ?
#
loop_
_entity_poly.entity_id
_entity_poly.type
_entity_poly.pdbx_seq_one_letter_code
_entity_poly.pdbx_strand_id
1 'polypeptide(L)'
;MTCRLLVVLLMMFLTTETDAEDWPALPEQNGAVEIPAQEWPLRPGPRRVRVLVHFPGGKLANVGERTGLMLTLHNWGGTDCVGTASPTVLAEKLNVVTLCVNYLQSGPKDSIEGPEPYDFGYLQALDALRALWWLDHGLKGRGVKFASGRVFATGGSGGGNVTLMCHKLAPRTFACVIDLCGMKKLSDDIAFKLPGGSDLDARYNRDPASPNYLSLDHQELRFLGNPDHLAVTKLLGSRTRIITVHGRDDTTCPFADAVEMVDWMQRAKLDVEPHFIGKDRIDGKVFTSTSHALGNRTEIVLQLGAKVLSPGDSDRRERTDQSDFERRETIRYGTSNGVFEIDYAAGFPVGRFVANEQLPEYPNHQDLSFVLDSDGTKRNVKTFLDWAKRREHIVRHFARATGPLPGPMRRVPLDVKVVEEVNVGTLTRRKLSFQSDPTDRVTAFLFLPVVHLDRVKSGTREPRAPQSPAVLCLQQTTSVGKDEPAGVRGDPNLKYALELAQRGYVTLAPDYPSFGEHAYDFDPKHGYVSGTMKAVWDNIRAVDLLESLPEVDGNRIGCIGHSLGGHNAIFTAVFEPRLKAVVSSCGFSSMQKDDVPSWNGPPYMPRIATDFNNDRARLPFDFHELIAAVAPRAFFASAATKDNDFDVSGVKDVLEAARPIYELYGKANDLVGHYPEAGHSFPAKSRQRAYEFLDRVLQRR
;
A
#
# COMPACT_ATOMS: atom_id res chain seq x y z
N MET A 1 -1.34 33.48 -61.64
CA MET A 1 0.04 33.50 -61.13
C MET A 1 -0.02 33.97 -59.71
N THR A 2 -0.05 33.06 -58.78
CA THR A 2 -0.01 33.32 -57.33
C THR A 2 0.97 32.34 -56.71
N CYS A 3 2.11 32.90 -56.32
CA CYS A 3 3.26 32.21 -55.72
C CYS A 3 2.90 31.80 -54.28
N ARG A 4 2.86 30.51 -53.96
CA ARG A 4 2.77 30.01 -52.56
C ARG A 4 4.16 29.88 -52.02
N LEU A 5 4.49 30.69 -51.04
CA LEU A 5 5.68 30.57 -50.22
C LEU A 5 5.51 29.38 -49.26
N LEU A 6 6.36 28.40 -49.39
CA LEU A 6 6.47 27.27 -48.48
C LEU A 6 7.45 27.68 -47.37
N VAL A 7 6.93 27.94 -46.16
CA VAL A 7 7.79 28.17 -44.98
C VAL A 7 8.10 26.79 -44.38
N VAL A 8 9.31 26.31 -44.59
CA VAL A 8 9.85 25.14 -43.89
C VAL A 8 10.34 25.59 -42.52
N LEU A 9 9.59 25.26 -41.49
CA LEU A 9 10.03 25.46 -40.11
C LEU A 9 11.05 24.37 -39.75
N LEU A 10 12.34 24.75 -39.75
CA LEU A 10 13.45 23.92 -39.28
C LEU A 10 13.37 23.90 -37.73
N MET A 11 12.76 22.87 -37.13
CA MET A 11 12.93 22.62 -35.71
C MET A 11 14.37 22.17 -35.45
N MET A 12 15.19 23.11 -35.02
CA MET A 12 16.45 22.78 -34.35
C MET A 12 16.10 22.07 -33.04
N PHE A 13 16.29 20.76 -33.00
CA PHE A 13 16.47 20.06 -31.75
C PHE A 13 17.76 20.59 -31.11
N LEU A 14 17.61 21.51 -30.17
CA LEU A 14 18.64 21.78 -29.19
C LEU A 14 18.77 20.51 -28.35
N THR A 15 19.70 19.64 -28.71
CA THR A 15 20.28 18.70 -27.77
C THR A 15 20.95 19.53 -26.71
N THR A 16 20.30 19.72 -25.56
CA THR A 16 21.00 20.15 -24.36
C THR A 16 22.05 19.09 -24.11
N GLU A 17 23.32 19.39 -24.39
CA GLU A 17 24.44 18.68 -23.78
C GLU A 17 24.14 18.74 -22.27
N THR A 18 23.77 17.59 -21.70
CA THR A 18 23.76 17.42 -20.25
C THR A 18 25.22 17.61 -19.84
N ASP A 19 25.52 18.71 -19.15
CA ASP A 19 26.81 18.92 -18.50
C ASP A 19 27.16 17.61 -17.79
N ALA A 20 28.24 16.95 -18.24
CA ALA A 20 28.70 15.73 -17.63
C ALA A 20 28.96 16.01 -16.15
N GLU A 21 28.19 15.40 -15.25
CA GLU A 21 28.35 15.62 -13.80
C GLU A 21 29.82 15.40 -13.42
N ASP A 22 30.46 16.43 -12.83
CA ASP A 22 31.87 16.38 -12.43
C ASP A 22 32.03 15.56 -11.13
N TRP A 23 32.30 14.26 -11.31
CA TRP A 23 32.54 13.33 -10.21
C TRP A 23 33.98 13.42 -9.72
N PRO A 24 34.25 13.65 -8.41
CA PRO A 24 35.59 13.76 -7.88
C PRO A 24 36.30 12.39 -7.92
N ALA A 25 37.63 12.43 -8.02
CA ALA A 25 38.45 11.22 -7.88
C ALA A 25 38.36 10.67 -6.44
N LEU A 26 38.56 9.34 -6.27
CA LEU A 26 38.64 8.73 -4.95
C LEU A 26 39.87 9.26 -4.19
N PRO A 27 39.74 9.62 -2.90
CA PRO A 27 40.87 10.03 -2.07
C PRO A 27 41.78 8.84 -1.75
N GLU A 28 43.08 9.08 -1.60
CA GLU A 28 44.06 8.04 -1.25
C GLU A 28 44.03 7.64 0.24
N GLN A 29 43.40 8.45 1.07
CA GLN A 29 43.26 8.22 2.52
C GLN A 29 41.90 8.74 3.00
N ASN A 30 41.57 8.42 4.27
CA ASN A 30 40.35 8.95 4.88
C ASN A 30 40.21 10.45 4.63
N GLY A 31 39.02 10.89 4.23
CA GLY A 31 38.80 12.30 3.92
C GLY A 31 37.36 12.58 3.51
N ALA A 32 37.11 13.85 3.18
CA ALA A 32 35.82 14.31 2.72
C ALA A 32 35.94 14.75 1.25
N VAL A 33 34.89 14.43 0.47
CA VAL A 33 34.71 14.89 -0.91
C VAL A 33 33.32 15.44 -1.09
N GLU A 34 33.12 16.21 -2.12
CA GLU A 34 31.77 16.64 -2.54
C GLU A 34 31.40 16.00 -3.86
N ILE A 35 30.27 15.33 -3.91
CA ILE A 35 29.75 14.65 -5.10
C ILE A 35 28.48 15.33 -5.62
N PRO A 36 28.15 15.20 -6.91
CA PRO A 36 26.88 15.63 -7.46
C PRO A 36 25.70 14.94 -6.78
N ALA A 37 24.66 15.71 -6.44
CA ALA A 37 23.47 15.25 -5.75
C ALA A 37 22.22 15.38 -6.64
N GLN A 38 21.15 14.67 -6.28
CA GLN A 38 19.86 14.83 -6.95
C GLN A 38 19.33 16.24 -6.78
N GLU A 39 18.90 16.88 -7.86
CA GLU A 39 18.25 18.19 -7.81
C GLU A 39 17.00 18.16 -6.91
N TRP A 40 16.78 19.23 -6.17
CA TRP A 40 15.64 19.37 -5.27
C TRP A 40 14.65 20.41 -5.82
N PRO A 41 13.42 20.01 -6.18
CA PRO A 41 12.45 20.94 -6.80
C PRO A 41 12.13 22.18 -5.96
N LEU A 42 12.23 22.10 -4.62
CA LEU A 42 11.98 23.23 -3.73
C LEU A 42 13.15 24.25 -3.70
N ARG A 43 14.34 23.82 -4.09
CA ARG A 43 15.53 24.69 -4.30
C ARG A 43 16.19 24.27 -5.61
N PRO A 44 15.66 24.69 -6.78
CA PRO A 44 16.16 24.29 -8.08
C PRO A 44 17.63 24.68 -8.31
N GLY A 45 18.34 23.87 -9.08
CA GLY A 45 19.72 24.09 -9.47
C GLY A 45 20.65 22.97 -9.00
N PRO A 46 21.89 22.95 -9.51
CA PRO A 46 22.88 21.93 -9.19
C PRO A 46 23.17 21.85 -7.70
N ARG A 47 23.14 20.66 -7.15
CA ARG A 47 23.46 20.40 -5.74
C ARG A 47 24.66 19.49 -5.64
N ARG A 48 25.40 19.66 -4.54
CA ARG A 48 26.47 18.74 -4.13
C ARG A 48 26.24 18.33 -2.67
N VAL A 49 26.68 17.13 -2.34
CA VAL A 49 26.64 16.62 -0.94
C VAL A 49 28.04 16.18 -0.52
N ARG A 50 28.34 16.45 0.75
CA ARG A 50 29.60 16.07 1.36
C ARG A 50 29.55 14.60 1.78
N VAL A 51 30.59 13.86 1.41
CA VAL A 51 30.76 12.45 1.74
C VAL A 51 32.09 12.24 2.44
N LEU A 52 32.06 11.68 3.64
CA LEU A 52 33.25 11.27 4.35
C LEU A 52 33.52 9.80 4.06
N VAL A 53 34.74 9.51 3.60
CA VAL A 53 35.19 8.16 3.25
C VAL A 53 36.15 7.67 4.33
N HIS A 54 35.90 6.46 4.86
CA HIS A 54 36.80 5.80 5.79
C HIS A 54 37.18 4.44 5.23
N PHE A 55 38.47 4.27 4.97
CA PHE A 55 39.06 3.00 4.52
C PHE A 55 39.54 2.16 5.72
N PRO A 56 39.55 0.82 5.61
CA PRO A 56 40.26 -0.02 6.56
C PRO A 56 41.73 0.42 6.69
N GLY A 57 42.21 0.62 7.91
CA GLY A 57 43.56 1.14 8.16
C GLY A 57 43.82 2.55 7.59
N GLY A 58 42.76 3.30 7.30
CA GLY A 58 42.80 4.71 6.89
C GLY A 58 43.27 5.01 5.47
N LYS A 59 43.52 4.02 4.59
CA LYS A 59 44.10 4.23 3.25
C LYS A 59 43.43 3.37 2.20
N LEU A 60 43.25 3.92 1.01
CA LEU A 60 42.74 3.22 -0.18
C LEU A 60 43.58 1.96 -0.50
N ALA A 61 44.90 2.01 -0.33
CA ALA A 61 45.80 0.89 -0.60
C ALA A 61 45.51 -0.36 0.29
N ASN A 62 44.74 -0.22 1.36
CA ASN A 62 44.33 -1.34 2.23
C ASN A 62 43.02 -2.01 1.76
N VAL A 63 42.38 -1.48 0.72
CA VAL A 63 41.21 -2.12 0.10
C VAL A 63 41.66 -3.34 -0.70
N GLY A 64 41.11 -4.50 -0.41
CA GLY A 64 41.45 -5.76 -1.08
C GLY A 64 40.23 -6.64 -1.33
N GLU A 65 40.46 -7.82 -1.92
CA GLU A 65 39.44 -8.74 -2.44
C GLU A 65 38.33 -9.12 -1.44
N ARG A 66 38.56 -8.98 -0.14
CA ARG A 66 37.55 -9.23 0.91
C ARG A 66 36.93 -7.98 1.49
N THR A 67 37.34 -6.78 1.07
CA THR A 67 36.82 -5.51 1.56
C THR A 67 35.46 -5.22 0.92
N GLY A 68 34.43 -5.01 1.73
CA GLY A 68 33.09 -4.62 1.27
C GLY A 68 32.88 -3.11 1.26
N LEU A 69 31.66 -2.68 0.95
CA LEU A 69 31.23 -1.27 0.98
C LEU A 69 30.06 -1.09 1.96
N MET A 70 30.00 0.04 2.67
CA MET A 70 28.94 0.29 3.64
C MET A 70 28.55 1.76 3.71
N LEU A 71 27.26 2.04 3.54
CA LEU A 71 26.67 3.33 3.88
C LEU A 71 26.48 3.42 5.41
N THR A 72 26.88 4.54 5.97
CA THR A 72 26.56 4.92 7.36
C THR A 72 25.80 6.26 7.32
N LEU A 73 24.59 6.28 7.87
CA LEU A 73 23.64 7.35 7.65
C LEU A 73 23.24 8.00 8.97
N HIS A 74 23.34 9.34 9.04
CA HIS A 74 23.15 10.13 10.25
C HIS A 74 21.68 10.31 10.62
N ASN A 75 21.40 10.70 11.87
CA ASN A 75 20.05 11.02 12.33
C ASN A 75 19.47 12.27 11.65
N TRP A 76 18.15 12.47 11.72
CA TRP A 76 17.53 13.76 11.42
C TRP A 76 18.17 14.85 12.29
N GLY A 77 18.58 15.95 11.67
CA GLY A 77 19.37 17.00 12.31
C GLY A 77 20.87 16.73 12.45
N GLY A 78 21.33 15.52 12.10
CA GLY A 78 22.75 15.14 12.19
C GLY A 78 23.59 15.58 10.99
N THR A 79 24.91 15.53 11.19
CA THR A 79 25.95 15.67 10.16
C THR A 79 27.12 14.72 10.51
N ASP A 80 27.95 14.41 9.52
CA ASP A 80 29.21 13.69 9.70
C ASP A 80 29.06 12.38 10.52
N CYS A 81 27.87 11.76 10.47
CA CYS A 81 27.50 10.52 11.17
C CYS A 81 27.61 10.59 12.70
N VAL A 82 27.54 11.79 13.27
CA VAL A 82 27.43 11.95 14.74
C VAL A 82 26.06 11.39 15.19
N GLY A 83 26.07 10.61 16.29
CA GLY A 83 24.86 10.02 16.87
C GLY A 83 24.36 8.76 16.17
N THR A 84 25.08 8.21 15.19
CA THR A 84 24.82 6.91 14.58
C THR A 84 25.97 5.92 14.85
N ALA A 85 25.97 4.74 14.22
CA ALA A 85 27.08 3.81 14.32
C ALA A 85 28.37 4.40 13.73
N SER A 86 29.49 4.25 14.44
CA SER A 86 30.77 4.87 14.06
C SER A 86 31.33 4.33 12.75
N PRO A 87 31.43 5.16 11.68
CA PRO A 87 31.98 4.72 10.40
C PRO A 87 33.37 4.14 10.52
N THR A 88 34.26 4.79 11.31
CA THR A 88 35.64 4.36 11.47
C THR A 88 35.73 2.98 12.14
N VAL A 89 34.97 2.75 13.23
CA VAL A 89 34.95 1.46 13.92
C VAL A 89 34.41 0.36 13.01
N LEU A 90 33.33 0.64 12.23
CA LEU A 90 32.76 -0.33 11.31
C LEU A 90 33.73 -0.66 10.18
N ALA A 91 34.45 0.34 9.63
CA ALA A 91 35.46 0.11 8.59
C ALA A 91 36.53 -0.90 9.07
N GLU A 92 37.07 -0.72 10.24
CA GLU A 92 38.09 -1.60 10.83
C GLU A 92 37.55 -2.99 11.18
N LYS A 93 36.42 -3.04 11.92
CA LYS A 93 35.90 -4.29 12.50
C LYS A 93 35.28 -5.21 11.44
N LEU A 94 34.69 -4.65 10.41
CA LEU A 94 33.97 -5.41 9.36
C LEU A 94 34.74 -5.52 8.04
N ASN A 95 35.91 -4.90 7.94
CA ASN A 95 36.68 -4.77 6.70
C ASN A 95 35.76 -4.26 5.55
N VAL A 96 35.29 -3.03 5.69
CA VAL A 96 34.45 -2.32 4.71
C VAL A 96 34.97 -0.90 4.50
N VAL A 97 34.83 -0.37 3.29
CA VAL A 97 34.92 1.08 3.08
C VAL A 97 33.59 1.68 3.52
N THR A 98 33.59 2.57 4.50
CA THR A 98 32.36 3.24 4.94
C THR A 98 32.24 4.62 4.32
N LEU A 99 31.02 4.95 3.89
CA LEU A 99 30.62 6.27 3.42
C LEU A 99 29.64 6.89 4.41
N CYS A 100 30.05 8.00 5.02
CA CYS A 100 29.15 8.84 5.79
C CYS A 100 28.68 10.00 4.90
N VAL A 101 27.41 10.00 4.53
CA VAL A 101 26.84 10.93 3.56
C VAL A 101 26.06 12.02 4.28
N ASN A 102 26.44 13.29 4.08
CA ASN A 102 25.63 14.42 4.46
C ASN A 102 24.62 14.70 3.35
N TYR A 103 23.58 13.88 3.29
CA TYR A 103 22.51 13.95 2.27
C TYR A 103 21.64 15.21 2.44
N LEU A 104 20.65 15.40 1.58
CA LEU A 104 19.72 16.54 1.60
C LEU A 104 19.22 16.83 3.02
N GLN A 105 19.26 18.11 3.41
CA GLN A 105 18.83 18.58 4.72
C GLN A 105 19.64 17.95 5.89
N SER A 106 20.96 17.92 5.77
CA SER A 106 21.87 17.57 6.87
C SER A 106 22.12 18.78 7.78
N GLY A 107 22.19 18.52 9.09
CA GLY A 107 22.36 19.52 10.14
C GLY A 107 21.04 20.20 10.57
N PRO A 108 21.01 20.74 11.81
CA PRO A 108 19.79 21.28 12.40
C PRO A 108 19.25 22.49 11.65
N LYS A 109 20.15 23.36 11.16
CA LYS A 109 19.79 24.60 10.46
C LYS A 109 18.93 24.33 9.21
N ASP A 110 19.23 23.25 8.48
CA ASP A 110 18.54 22.96 7.22
C ASP A 110 17.37 21.98 7.42
N SER A 111 17.51 21.02 8.32
CA SER A 111 16.54 19.94 8.53
C SER A 111 15.45 20.27 9.55
N ILE A 112 15.74 21.12 10.56
CA ILE A 112 14.84 21.43 11.69
C ILE A 112 14.33 22.89 11.58
N GLU A 113 15.25 23.83 11.37
CA GLU A 113 14.96 25.27 11.39
C GLU A 113 14.56 25.81 10.01
N GLY A 114 14.81 25.06 8.92
CA GLY A 114 14.49 25.47 7.55
C GLY A 114 12.99 25.55 7.30
N PRO A 115 12.56 26.39 6.34
CA PRO A 115 11.14 26.57 6.03
C PRO A 115 10.54 25.43 5.18
N GLU A 116 11.36 24.68 4.46
CA GLU A 116 10.91 23.61 3.61
C GLU A 116 10.58 22.33 4.41
N PRO A 117 9.66 21.50 3.90
CA PRO A 117 9.36 20.23 4.54
C PRO A 117 10.56 19.30 4.51
N TYR A 118 10.72 18.49 5.56
CA TYR A 118 11.77 17.47 5.61
C TYR A 118 11.50 16.36 4.59
N ASP A 119 12.48 16.07 3.73
CA ASP A 119 12.31 15.11 2.60
C ASP A 119 11.85 13.71 3.02
N PHE A 120 12.17 13.29 4.23
CA PHE A 120 11.75 12.00 4.76
C PHE A 120 12.17 10.80 3.89
N GLY A 121 13.42 10.79 3.46
CA GLY A 121 14.13 9.63 2.94
C GLY A 121 14.18 9.49 1.42
N TYR A 122 13.36 10.15 0.62
CA TYR A 122 13.35 9.92 -0.83
C TYR A 122 14.59 10.48 -1.54
N LEU A 123 14.76 11.81 -1.56
CA LEU A 123 15.93 12.44 -2.18
C LEU A 123 17.21 12.16 -1.38
N GLN A 124 17.07 12.03 -0.08
CA GLN A 124 18.15 11.66 0.82
C GLN A 124 18.75 10.29 0.48
N ALA A 125 17.90 9.30 0.14
CA ALA A 125 18.36 7.98 -0.30
C ALA A 125 19.01 8.02 -1.69
N LEU A 126 18.51 8.86 -2.60
CA LEU A 126 19.15 9.05 -3.90
C LEU A 126 20.56 9.64 -3.74
N ASP A 127 20.75 10.63 -2.87
CA ASP A 127 22.07 11.20 -2.57
C ASP A 127 23.02 10.12 -1.99
N ALA A 128 22.52 9.28 -1.04
CA ALA A 128 23.30 8.21 -0.47
C ALA A 128 23.67 7.11 -1.47
N LEU A 129 22.73 6.74 -2.35
CA LEU A 129 22.98 5.75 -3.43
C LEU A 129 23.95 6.29 -4.50
N ARG A 130 23.91 7.59 -4.80
CA ARG A 130 24.87 8.24 -5.70
C ARG A 130 26.29 8.18 -5.09
N ALA A 131 26.42 8.40 -3.80
CA ALA A 131 27.70 8.23 -3.09
C ALA A 131 28.22 6.78 -3.15
N LEU A 132 27.33 5.81 -2.96
CA LEU A 132 27.69 4.39 -3.04
C LEU A 132 28.13 4.00 -4.47
N TRP A 133 27.39 4.45 -5.49
CA TRP A 133 27.76 4.24 -6.88
C TRP A 133 29.12 4.88 -7.21
N TRP A 134 29.35 6.11 -6.77
CA TRP A 134 30.63 6.80 -6.99
C TRP A 134 31.81 6.01 -6.43
N LEU A 135 31.69 5.44 -5.20
CA LEU A 135 32.73 4.62 -4.61
C LEU A 135 32.91 3.31 -5.39
N ASP A 136 31.84 2.56 -5.68
CA ASP A 136 31.89 1.30 -6.43
C ASP A 136 32.51 1.51 -7.82
N HIS A 137 32.01 2.52 -8.54
CA HIS A 137 32.49 2.86 -9.88
C HIS A 137 33.96 3.34 -9.88
N GLY A 138 34.32 4.17 -8.91
CA GLY A 138 35.67 4.68 -8.77
C GLY A 138 36.71 3.59 -8.41
N LEU A 139 36.35 2.62 -7.55
CA LEU A 139 37.22 1.48 -7.24
C LEU A 139 37.40 0.59 -8.48
N LYS A 140 36.32 0.27 -9.20
CA LYS A 140 36.36 -0.50 -10.47
C LYS A 140 37.19 0.21 -11.52
N GLY A 141 37.00 1.50 -11.72
CA GLY A 141 37.73 2.32 -12.69
C GLY A 141 39.23 2.38 -12.41
N ARG A 142 39.66 2.27 -11.15
CA ARG A 142 41.08 2.17 -10.76
C ARG A 142 41.62 0.74 -10.77
N GLY A 143 40.82 -0.26 -11.14
CA GLY A 143 41.21 -1.66 -11.11
C GLY A 143 41.45 -2.22 -9.71
N VAL A 144 40.94 -1.57 -8.65
CA VAL A 144 41.03 -2.04 -7.26
C VAL A 144 40.13 -3.26 -7.12
N LYS A 145 40.69 -4.37 -6.66
CA LYS A 145 39.93 -5.58 -6.38
C LYS A 145 39.28 -5.45 -5.00
N PHE A 146 37.96 -5.65 -4.91
CA PHE A 146 37.18 -5.63 -3.68
C PHE A 146 35.97 -6.57 -3.78
N ALA A 147 35.34 -6.89 -2.67
CA ALA A 147 34.16 -7.74 -2.61
C ALA A 147 32.89 -6.96 -2.98
N SER A 148 32.67 -6.74 -4.30
CA SER A 148 31.55 -5.93 -4.83
C SER A 148 30.16 -6.47 -4.49
N GLY A 149 30.05 -7.73 -4.05
CA GLY A 149 28.82 -8.33 -3.51
C GLY A 149 28.56 -8.02 -2.03
N ARG A 150 29.58 -7.59 -1.28
CA ARG A 150 29.47 -7.22 0.15
C ARG A 150 29.11 -5.73 0.28
N VAL A 151 27.87 -5.39 -0.02
CA VAL A 151 27.34 -4.02 0.03
C VAL A 151 26.33 -3.92 1.15
N PHE A 152 26.52 -2.98 2.07
CA PHE A 152 25.75 -2.84 3.29
C PHE A 152 25.29 -1.40 3.50
N ALA A 153 24.27 -1.22 4.37
CA ALA A 153 23.88 0.09 4.86
C ALA A 153 23.40 0.01 6.32
N THR A 154 23.66 1.05 7.10
CA THR A 154 23.10 1.22 8.43
C THR A 154 22.88 2.69 8.75
N GLY A 155 21.91 2.96 9.61
CA GLY A 155 21.61 4.28 10.12
C GLY A 155 20.64 4.23 11.29
N GLY A 156 20.62 5.31 12.07
CA GLY A 156 19.70 5.44 13.21
C GLY A 156 18.69 6.55 12.98
N SER A 157 17.45 6.42 13.50
CA SER A 157 16.42 7.45 13.40
C SER A 157 16.16 7.86 11.92
N GLY A 158 16.36 9.14 11.57
CA GLY A 158 16.31 9.59 10.18
C GLY A 158 17.22 8.78 9.26
N GLY A 159 18.44 8.45 9.68
CA GLY A 159 19.36 7.59 8.91
C GLY A 159 18.87 6.15 8.76
N GLY A 160 18.13 5.62 9.72
CA GLY A 160 17.44 4.32 9.60
C GLY A 160 16.36 4.35 8.51
N ASN A 161 15.58 5.41 8.45
CA ASN A 161 14.63 5.65 7.36
C ASN A 161 15.35 5.67 6.01
N VAL A 162 16.43 6.48 5.88
CA VAL A 162 17.21 6.57 4.62
C VAL A 162 17.85 5.22 4.27
N THR A 163 18.30 4.42 5.25
CA THR A 163 18.81 3.06 5.05
C THR A 163 17.77 2.16 4.36
N LEU A 164 16.56 2.14 4.89
CA LEU A 164 15.46 1.34 4.33
C LEU A 164 15.00 1.88 2.97
N MET A 165 14.98 3.20 2.78
CA MET A 165 14.68 3.82 1.49
C MET A 165 15.77 3.50 0.44
N CYS A 166 17.06 3.47 0.80
CA CYS A 166 18.11 3.00 -0.10
C CYS A 166 17.85 1.57 -0.59
N HIS A 167 17.45 0.66 0.31
CA HIS A 167 17.04 -0.69 -0.10
C HIS A 167 15.82 -0.67 -1.01
N LYS A 168 14.78 0.12 -0.69
CA LYS A 168 13.58 0.24 -1.54
C LYS A 168 13.93 0.74 -2.93
N LEU A 169 14.73 1.80 -3.04
CA LEU A 169 15.06 2.41 -4.32
C LEU A 169 16.11 1.59 -5.12
N ALA A 170 16.95 0.79 -4.44
CA ALA A 170 17.96 -0.09 -5.05
C ALA A 170 17.86 -1.54 -4.49
N PRO A 171 16.77 -2.28 -4.77
CA PRO A 171 16.44 -3.53 -4.08
C PRO A 171 17.38 -4.70 -4.36
N ARG A 172 18.21 -4.63 -5.42
CA ARG A 172 19.17 -5.67 -5.82
C ARG A 172 20.60 -5.30 -5.47
N THR A 173 20.82 -4.18 -4.78
CA THR A 173 22.18 -3.64 -4.57
C THR A 173 22.79 -4.10 -3.24
N PHE A 174 22.01 -4.25 -2.18
CA PHE A 174 22.48 -4.56 -0.85
C PHE A 174 22.46 -6.06 -0.54
N ALA A 175 23.48 -6.56 0.14
CA ALA A 175 23.49 -7.88 0.75
C ALA A 175 22.77 -7.87 2.11
N CYS A 176 22.96 -6.79 2.89
CA CYS A 176 22.27 -6.57 4.16
C CYS A 176 22.09 -5.08 4.44
N VAL A 177 20.96 -4.72 5.07
CA VAL A 177 20.74 -3.39 5.65
C VAL A 177 20.31 -3.52 7.10
N ILE A 178 20.79 -2.60 7.96
CA ILE A 178 20.50 -2.58 9.41
C ILE A 178 19.91 -1.24 9.77
N ASP A 179 18.65 -1.23 10.13
CA ASP A 179 17.89 -0.06 10.54
C ASP A 179 17.79 -0.01 12.08
N LEU A 180 18.11 1.13 12.67
CA LEU A 180 18.06 1.37 14.12
C LEU A 180 17.03 2.45 14.44
N CYS A 181 15.85 2.08 14.90
CA CYS A 181 14.74 3.00 15.23
C CYS A 181 14.42 4.01 14.12
N GLY A 182 14.56 3.64 12.84
CA GLY A 182 14.20 4.53 11.73
C GLY A 182 12.71 4.72 11.63
N MET A 183 12.29 5.86 11.08
CA MET A 183 10.90 6.11 10.69
C MET A 183 10.49 5.17 9.57
N LYS A 184 9.28 4.59 9.62
CA LYS A 184 8.81 3.57 8.67
C LYS A 184 7.82 4.11 7.64
N LYS A 185 7.19 5.23 7.95
CA LYS A 185 6.24 5.92 7.07
C LYS A 185 6.17 7.40 7.44
N LEU A 186 5.84 8.25 6.45
CA LEU A 186 5.47 9.64 6.67
C LEU A 186 3.99 9.68 7.03
N SER A 187 3.68 9.37 8.29
CA SER A 187 2.31 9.40 8.82
C SER A 187 1.79 10.83 8.96
N ASP A 188 0.47 10.98 9.03
CA ASP A 188 -0.18 12.30 9.12
C ASP A 188 0.27 13.08 10.36
N ASP A 189 0.49 12.38 11.49
CA ASP A 189 0.94 13.01 12.72
C ASP A 189 2.35 13.60 12.59
N ILE A 190 3.26 12.94 11.88
CA ILE A 190 4.61 13.43 11.59
C ILE A 190 4.58 14.49 10.48
N ALA A 191 3.79 14.26 9.42
CA ALA A 191 3.73 15.15 8.28
C ALA A 191 3.17 16.54 8.65
N PHE A 192 2.13 16.57 9.50
CA PHE A 192 1.32 17.77 9.81
C PHE A 192 1.36 18.15 11.30
N LYS A 193 2.24 17.57 12.10
CA LYS A 193 2.37 17.82 13.54
C LYS A 193 1.04 17.70 14.30
N LEU A 194 0.35 16.57 14.18
CA LEU A 194 -0.95 16.40 14.83
C LEU A 194 -0.80 16.23 16.35
N PRO A 195 -1.71 16.81 17.17
CA PRO A 195 -1.68 16.64 18.61
C PRO A 195 -1.82 15.19 19.06
N GLY A 196 -1.00 14.76 20.02
CA GLY A 196 -1.02 13.40 20.57
C GLY A 196 -0.30 12.35 19.74
N GLY A 197 0.27 12.72 18.59
CA GLY A 197 1.13 11.87 17.76
C GLY A 197 2.62 12.00 18.14
N SER A 198 3.49 11.67 17.18
CA SER A 198 4.95 11.81 17.31
C SER A 198 5.37 13.26 17.62
N ASP A 199 6.50 13.41 18.31
CA ASP A 199 7.13 14.71 18.56
C ASP A 199 7.83 15.28 17.31
N LEU A 200 8.01 14.50 16.25
CA LEU A 200 8.55 14.94 14.97
C LEU A 200 7.58 15.89 14.23
N ASP A 201 8.15 16.76 13.44
CA ASP A 201 7.43 17.70 12.56
C ASP A 201 8.14 17.79 11.20
N ALA A 202 7.55 17.18 10.19
CA ALA A 202 8.09 17.24 8.84
C ALA A 202 7.67 18.49 8.06
N ARG A 203 6.85 19.36 8.63
CA ARG A 203 6.44 20.69 8.10
C ARG A 203 5.75 20.68 6.74
N TYR A 204 5.06 19.58 6.42
CA TYR A 204 4.21 19.52 5.23
C TYR A 204 2.88 20.25 5.43
N ASN A 205 2.20 20.54 4.32
CA ASN A 205 0.89 21.17 4.30
C ASN A 205 -0.11 20.33 3.51
N ARG A 206 -1.39 20.37 3.91
CA ARG A 206 -2.49 19.69 3.22
C ARG A 206 -3.09 20.50 2.09
N ASP A 207 -2.84 21.82 2.06
CA ASP A 207 -3.34 22.71 1.00
C ASP A 207 -2.54 22.50 -0.30
N PRO A 208 -3.17 22.07 -1.40
CA PRO A 208 -2.52 21.90 -2.69
C PRO A 208 -1.89 23.17 -3.26
N ALA A 209 -2.33 24.36 -2.81
CA ALA A 209 -1.74 25.63 -3.22
C ALA A 209 -0.45 25.99 -2.44
N SER A 210 -0.15 25.27 -1.36
CA SER A 210 1.04 25.50 -0.56
C SER A 210 2.29 24.94 -1.27
N PRO A 211 3.43 25.64 -1.26
CA PRO A 211 4.71 25.09 -1.74
C PRO A 211 5.15 23.85 -0.94
N ASN A 212 4.66 23.71 0.30
CA ASN A 212 4.96 22.57 1.18
C ASN A 212 3.88 21.46 1.09
N TYR A 213 3.06 21.46 0.03
CA TYR A 213 2.00 20.46 -0.14
C TYR A 213 2.54 19.05 -0.15
N LEU A 214 1.94 18.18 0.63
CA LEU A 214 2.19 16.74 0.60
C LEU A 214 1.09 16.04 -0.20
N SER A 215 1.41 15.59 -1.41
CA SER A 215 0.49 14.75 -2.16
C SER A 215 0.45 13.31 -1.58
N LEU A 216 -0.65 12.63 -1.82
CA LEU A 216 -0.81 11.22 -1.45
C LEU A 216 0.30 10.34 -2.05
N ASP A 217 0.69 10.61 -3.29
CA ASP A 217 1.77 9.89 -3.99
C ASP A 217 3.10 9.96 -3.24
N HIS A 218 3.44 11.14 -2.72
CA HIS A 218 4.65 11.35 -1.93
C HIS A 218 4.60 10.65 -0.56
N GLN A 219 3.42 10.52 0.06
CA GLN A 219 3.24 9.71 1.26
C GLN A 219 3.37 8.20 0.95
N GLU A 220 2.71 7.73 -0.10
CA GLU A 220 2.74 6.32 -0.53
C GLU A 220 4.17 5.84 -0.83
N LEU A 221 4.97 6.66 -1.52
CA LEU A 221 6.38 6.33 -1.76
C LEU A 221 7.16 6.17 -0.45
N ARG A 222 6.90 7.06 0.54
CA ARG A 222 7.61 7.10 1.82
C ARG A 222 7.10 6.08 2.85
N PHE A 223 6.12 5.27 2.50
CA PHE A 223 5.72 4.13 3.31
C PHE A 223 6.55 2.90 2.93
N LEU A 224 7.44 2.47 3.83
CA LEU A 224 8.35 1.34 3.63
C LEU A 224 7.63 -0.03 3.70
N GLY A 225 6.47 -0.07 4.34
CA GLY A 225 5.58 -1.22 4.38
C GLY A 225 4.51 -1.24 3.29
N ASN A 226 4.57 -0.35 2.28
CA ASN A 226 3.57 -0.31 1.20
C ASN A 226 3.52 -1.65 0.46
N PRO A 227 2.40 -2.40 0.51
CA PRO A 227 2.32 -3.76 -0.02
C PRO A 227 2.58 -3.84 -1.53
N ASP A 228 2.12 -2.85 -2.31
CA ASP A 228 2.33 -2.83 -3.76
C ASP A 228 3.80 -2.59 -4.10
N HIS A 229 4.48 -1.71 -3.37
CA HIS A 229 5.90 -1.47 -3.54
C HIS A 229 6.76 -2.66 -3.07
N LEU A 230 6.35 -3.36 -2.01
CA LEU A 230 7.00 -4.59 -1.57
C LEU A 230 6.83 -5.72 -2.59
N ALA A 231 5.69 -5.79 -3.28
CA ALA A 231 5.48 -6.71 -4.38
C ALA A 231 6.45 -6.43 -5.56
N VAL A 232 6.68 -5.16 -5.89
CA VAL A 232 7.70 -4.74 -6.88
C VAL A 232 9.10 -5.17 -6.42
N THR A 233 9.48 -4.87 -5.17
CA THR A 233 10.76 -5.28 -4.57
C THR A 233 10.97 -6.78 -4.67
N LYS A 234 9.94 -7.58 -4.39
CA LYS A 234 9.97 -9.04 -4.50
C LYS A 234 10.09 -9.52 -5.94
N LEU A 235 9.32 -8.93 -6.85
CA LEU A 235 9.34 -9.25 -8.29
C LEU A 235 10.72 -8.98 -8.91
N LEU A 236 11.39 -7.91 -8.49
CA LEU A 236 12.76 -7.59 -8.91
C LEU A 236 13.80 -8.57 -8.37
N GLY A 237 13.43 -9.48 -7.47
CA GLY A 237 14.30 -10.53 -6.96
C GLY A 237 15.22 -10.07 -5.82
N SER A 238 14.83 -9.08 -5.03
CA SER A 238 15.60 -8.68 -3.84
C SER A 238 15.90 -9.87 -2.93
N ARG A 239 17.17 -10.03 -2.57
CA ARG A 239 17.69 -11.03 -1.61
C ARG A 239 18.33 -10.38 -0.39
N THR A 240 18.16 -9.08 -0.25
CA THR A 240 18.71 -8.30 0.86
C THR A 240 18.18 -8.81 2.20
N ARG A 241 19.11 -9.10 3.14
CA ARG A 241 18.75 -9.29 4.55
C ARG A 241 18.42 -7.94 5.16
N ILE A 242 17.24 -7.78 5.72
CA ILE A 242 16.79 -6.56 6.40
C ILE A 242 16.76 -6.84 7.90
N ILE A 243 17.66 -6.22 8.67
CA ILE A 243 17.65 -6.28 10.12
C ILE A 243 17.06 -4.96 10.61
N THR A 244 15.93 -5.02 11.30
CA THR A 244 15.30 -3.83 11.90
C THR A 244 15.33 -3.95 13.43
N VAL A 245 15.92 -2.95 14.10
CA VAL A 245 16.05 -2.89 15.55
C VAL A 245 15.22 -1.72 16.04
N HIS A 246 14.23 -1.97 16.91
CA HIS A 246 13.30 -0.93 17.34
C HIS A 246 12.95 -1.07 18.82
N GLY A 247 12.93 0.04 19.54
CA GLY A 247 12.50 0.07 20.94
C GLY A 247 10.98 -0.07 21.07
N ARG A 248 10.50 -0.91 22.00
CA ARG A 248 9.05 -1.10 22.20
C ARG A 248 8.34 0.13 22.75
N ASP A 249 9.08 1.00 23.43
CA ASP A 249 8.58 2.23 24.01
C ASP A 249 8.98 3.48 23.18
N ASP A 250 9.35 3.28 21.90
CA ASP A 250 9.68 4.38 20.99
C ASP A 250 8.41 5.09 20.52
N THR A 251 8.27 6.36 20.92
CA THR A 251 7.18 7.26 20.51
C THR A 251 7.62 8.32 19.51
N THR A 252 8.93 8.55 19.36
CA THR A 252 9.50 9.46 18.38
C THR A 252 9.36 8.87 16.96
N CYS A 253 9.81 7.62 16.78
CA CYS A 253 9.50 6.81 15.61
C CYS A 253 8.56 5.70 16.07
N PRO A 254 7.24 5.82 15.89
CA PRO A 254 6.27 4.96 16.57
C PRO A 254 6.54 3.47 16.37
N PHE A 255 6.63 2.72 17.47
CA PHE A 255 6.87 1.28 17.46
C PHE A 255 5.81 0.52 16.63
N ALA A 256 4.56 0.99 16.65
CA ALA A 256 3.46 0.40 15.87
C ALA A 256 3.78 0.40 14.35
N ASP A 257 4.43 1.45 13.85
CA ASP A 257 4.82 1.54 12.43
C ASP A 257 5.91 0.53 12.08
N ALA A 258 6.80 0.21 13.02
CA ALA A 258 7.82 -0.83 12.82
C ALA A 258 7.19 -2.23 12.77
N VAL A 259 6.20 -2.50 13.62
CA VAL A 259 5.44 -3.75 13.61
C VAL A 259 4.69 -3.91 12.29
N GLU A 260 3.99 -2.86 11.84
CA GLU A 260 3.25 -2.85 10.59
C GLU A 260 4.16 -3.12 9.38
N MET A 261 5.28 -2.39 9.27
CA MET A 261 6.25 -2.61 8.18
C MET A 261 6.77 -4.04 8.15
N VAL A 262 7.15 -4.60 9.31
CA VAL A 262 7.66 -5.97 9.40
C VAL A 262 6.61 -6.98 8.96
N ASP A 263 5.36 -6.83 9.39
CA ASP A 263 4.25 -7.71 9.01
C ASP A 263 4.07 -7.72 7.48
N TRP A 264 4.02 -6.53 6.85
CA TRP A 264 3.93 -6.44 5.39
C TRP A 264 5.14 -7.04 4.66
N MET A 265 6.37 -6.81 5.15
CA MET A 265 7.57 -7.41 4.57
C MET A 265 7.56 -8.93 4.67
N GLN A 266 7.10 -9.50 5.80
CA GLN A 266 6.95 -10.95 5.99
C GLN A 266 5.88 -11.54 5.06
N ARG A 267 4.73 -10.88 4.91
CA ARG A 267 3.69 -11.27 3.95
C ARG A 267 4.21 -11.25 2.51
N ALA A 268 5.03 -10.26 2.16
CA ALA A 268 5.70 -10.18 0.86
C ALA A 268 6.84 -11.22 0.70
N LYS A 269 7.14 -12.01 1.74
CA LYS A 269 8.22 -13.01 1.77
C LYS A 269 9.61 -12.40 1.49
N LEU A 270 9.87 -11.22 2.03
CA LEU A 270 11.20 -10.63 2.09
C LEU A 270 11.98 -11.19 3.29
N ASP A 271 13.32 -11.16 3.23
CA ASP A 271 14.19 -11.66 4.30
C ASP A 271 14.37 -10.58 5.38
N VAL A 272 13.37 -10.44 6.26
CA VAL A 272 13.35 -9.46 7.35
C VAL A 272 13.49 -10.12 8.72
N GLU A 273 14.41 -9.58 9.53
CA GLU A 273 14.69 -10.01 10.91
C GLU A 273 14.41 -8.87 11.88
N PRO A 274 13.30 -8.90 12.62
CA PRO A 274 12.97 -7.88 13.61
C PRO A 274 13.64 -8.16 14.97
N HIS A 275 14.20 -7.12 15.57
CA HIS A 275 14.67 -7.07 16.95
C HIS A 275 13.91 -5.98 17.71
N PHE A 276 12.81 -6.34 18.34
CA PHE A 276 11.98 -5.45 19.13
C PHE A 276 12.44 -5.44 20.58
N ILE A 277 13.10 -4.35 21.00
CA ILE A 277 13.80 -4.25 22.26
C ILE A 277 12.83 -3.88 23.39
N GLY A 278 12.53 -4.87 24.22
CA GLY A 278 11.80 -4.74 25.47
C GLY A 278 12.73 -4.72 26.68
N LYS A 279 12.16 -4.64 27.89
CA LYS A 279 12.91 -4.60 29.16
C LYS A 279 13.80 -5.83 29.36
N ASP A 280 13.39 -6.98 28.83
CA ASP A 280 14.11 -8.25 28.85
C ASP A 280 15.43 -8.26 28.05
N ARG A 281 15.61 -7.30 27.15
CA ARG A 281 16.79 -7.16 26.29
C ARG A 281 17.76 -6.09 26.76
N ILE A 282 17.46 -5.34 27.81
CA ILE A 282 18.33 -4.30 28.37
C ILE A 282 19.48 -4.94 29.14
N ASP A 283 20.72 -4.74 28.68
CA ASP A 283 21.93 -5.26 29.25
C ASP A 283 22.80 -4.16 29.90
N GLY A 284 22.41 -2.90 29.77
CA GLY A 284 23.12 -1.73 30.30
C GLY A 284 24.44 -1.37 29.60
N LYS A 285 24.77 -2.07 28.47
CA LYS A 285 26.02 -1.85 27.70
C LYS A 285 25.71 -1.60 26.24
N VAL A 286 25.06 -2.55 25.56
CA VAL A 286 24.68 -2.48 24.16
C VAL A 286 23.29 -1.89 24.05
N PHE A 287 22.34 -2.48 24.77
CA PHE A 287 20.97 -1.96 24.88
C PHE A 287 20.78 -1.32 26.26
N THR A 288 20.58 -0.01 26.27
CA THR A 288 20.40 0.77 27.52
C THR A 288 18.98 1.35 27.64
N SER A 289 18.17 1.27 26.60
CA SER A 289 16.83 1.85 26.57
C SER A 289 15.89 1.05 25.66
N THR A 290 14.63 0.96 26.05
CA THR A 290 13.51 0.45 25.24
C THR A 290 12.87 1.54 24.37
N SER A 291 13.34 2.78 24.44
CA SER A 291 12.87 3.94 23.67
C SER A 291 13.73 4.19 22.42
N HIS A 292 13.55 5.35 21.79
CA HIS A 292 14.25 5.79 20.57
C HIS A 292 15.79 5.73 20.66
N ALA A 293 16.37 5.92 21.84
CA ALA A 293 17.82 5.94 22.01
C ALA A 293 18.48 4.58 21.78
N LEU A 294 17.79 3.46 22.10
CA LEU A 294 18.27 2.06 22.09
C LEU A 294 19.50 1.83 22.96
N GLY A 295 20.62 2.51 22.72
CA GLY A 295 21.89 2.35 23.37
C GLY A 295 23.09 2.63 22.48
N ASN A 296 24.14 1.80 22.57
CA ASN A 296 25.35 1.94 21.75
C ASN A 296 25.12 1.42 20.33
N ARG A 297 24.81 2.31 19.40
CA ARG A 297 24.46 1.95 18.02
C ARG A 297 25.58 1.22 17.28
N THR A 298 26.85 1.52 17.55
CA THR A 298 27.98 0.80 16.96
C THR A 298 27.99 -0.66 17.40
N GLU A 299 27.90 -0.88 18.73
CA GLU A 299 27.89 -2.23 19.29
C GLU A 299 26.63 -3.02 18.87
N ILE A 300 25.46 -2.35 18.72
CA ILE A 300 24.24 -2.98 18.20
C ILE A 300 24.49 -3.52 16.80
N VAL A 301 25.07 -2.71 15.89
CA VAL A 301 25.39 -3.15 14.52
C VAL A 301 26.39 -4.30 14.54
N LEU A 302 27.44 -4.24 15.37
CA LEU A 302 28.43 -5.30 15.48
C LEU A 302 27.83 -6.57 16.07
N GLN A 303 27.03 -6.48 17.15
CA GLN A 303 26.44 -7.65 17.82
C GLN A 303 25.42 -8.37 16.95
N LEU A 304 24.53 -7.64 16.28
CA LEU A 304 23.46 -8.23 15.48
C LEU A 304 23.90 -8.54 14.05
N GLY A 305 24.80 -7.72 13.50
CA GLY A 305 25.24 -7.82 12.12
C GLY A 305 26.50 -8.65 11.90
N ALA A 306 27.34 -8.89 12.91
CA ALA A 306 28.67 -9.48 12.72
C ALA A 306 28.68 -10.76 11.88
N LYS A 307 27.78 -11.72 12.16
CA LYS A 307 27.67 -12.97 11.40
C LYS A 307 27.37 -12.77 9.92
N VAL A 308 26.57 -11.75 9.60
CA VAL A 308 26.12 -11.46 8.23
C VAL A 308 27.13 -10.60 7.48
N LEU A 309 27.79 -9.68 8.19
CA LEU A 309 28.62 -8.63 7.62
C LEU A 309 30.11 -9.01 7.56
N SER A 310 30.61 -9.88 8.46
CA SER A 310 32.03 -10.20 8.55
C SER A 310 32.50 -11.11 7.42
N PRO A 311 33.67 -10.84 6.80
CA PRO A 311 34.12 -11.59 5.63
C PRO A 311 34.60 -13.02 5.93
N GLY A 312 34.81 -13.37 7.20
CA GLY A 312 35.26 -14.68 7.65
C GLY A 312 34.16 -15.59 8.21
N ASP A 313 32.93 -15.11 8.33
CA ASP A 313 31.82 -15.86 8.93
C ASP A 313 31.16 -16.79 7.90
N SER A 314 30.67 -17.96 8.36
CA SER A 314 29.93 -18.92 7.52
C SER A 314 28.57 -18.39 7.09
N ASP A 315 27.95 -17.53 7.89
CA ASP A 315 26.64 -16.95 7.67
C ASP A 315 26.70 -15.63 6.87
N ARG A 316 27.92 -15.23 6.43
CA ARG A 316 28.12 -13.98 5.71
C ARG A 316 27.18 -13.89 4.49
N ARG A 317 26.62 -12.71 4.31
CA ARG A 317 25.81 -12.40 3.13
C ARG A 317 26.64 -11.66 2.09
N GLU A 318 26.48 -12.10 0.88
CA GLU A 318 27.11 -11.51 -0.29
C GLU A 318 26.12 -11.58 -1.46
N ARG A 319 25.99 -10.49 -2.18
CA ARG A 319 25.19 -10.45 -3.40
C ARG A 319 25.93 -11.22 -4.51
N THR A 320 25.25 -12.09 -5.20
CA THR A 320 25.79 -12.88 -6.31
C THR A 320 25.34 -12.37 -7.67
N ASP A 321 24.22 -11.65 -7.72
CA ASP A 321 23.63 -11.11 -8.94
C ASP A 321 24.12 -9.67 -9.19
N GLN A 322 23.83 -9.13 -10.38
CA GLN A 322 24.14 -7.74 -10.71
C GLN A 322 23.35 -6.77 -9.84
N SER A 323 24.01 -5.70 -9.39
CA SER A 323 23.36 -4.58 -8.68
C SER A 323 22.47 -3.76 -9.60
N ASP A 324 21.63 -2.90 -9.02
CA ASP A 324 20.83 -1.95 -9.80
C ASP A 324 21.72 -0.99 -10.62
N PHE A 325 22.89 -0.64 -10.10
CA PHE A 325 23.91 0.16 -10.80
C PHE A 325 24.43 -0.51 -12.07
N GLU A 326 24.60 -1.83 -12.04
CA GLU A 326 25.10 -2.63 -13.16
C GLU A 326 24.01 -2.97 -14.17
N ARG A 327 22.77 -3.18 -13.72
CA ARG A 327 21.62 -3.49 -14.58
C ARG A 327 21.18 -2.30 -15.40
N ARG A 328 21.32 -1.08 -14.89
CA ARG A 328 20.94 0.17 -15.56
C ARG A 328 19.48 0.21 -16.01
N GLU A 329 18.61 -0.43 -15.26
CA GLU A 329 17.16 -0.49 -15.50
C GLU A 329 16.43 0.63 -14.74
N THR A 330 15.24 0.99 -15.21
CA THR A 330 14.34 1.89 -14.46
C THR A 330 13.43 1.08 -13.55
N ILE A 331 13.44 1.40 -12.25
CA ILE A 331 12.53 0.84 -11.26
C ILE A 331 11.32 1.74 -11.15
N ARG A 332 10.11 1.16 -11.11
CA ARG A 332 8.84 1.88 -11.09
C ARG A 332 8.02 1.53 -9.87
N TYR A 333 7.61 2.54 -9.11
CA TYR A 333 6.69 2.43 -7.99
C TYR A 333 5.40 3.17 -8.31
N GLY A 334 4.33 2.44 -8.60
CA GLY A 334 2.99 3.00 -8.84
C GLY A 334 2.42 3.61 -7.57
N THR A 335 1.74 4.74 -7.73
CA THR A 335 1.03 5.46 -6.67
C THR A 335 -0.35 5.88 -7.16
N SER A 336 -1.16 6.49 -6.30
CA SER A 336 -2.54 6.86 -6.61
C SER A 336 -2.69 7.72 -7.87
N ASN A 337 -1.79 8.68 -8.11
CA ASN A 337 -1.92 9.62 -9.23
C ASN A 337 -0.70 9.62 -10.17
N GLY A 338 0.21 8.65 -10.06
CA GLY A 338 1.38 8.58 -10.91
C GLY A 338 2.31 7.42 -10.59
N VAL A 339 3.53 7.56 -11.06
CA VAL A 339 4.59 6.56 -10.88
C VAL A 339 5.87 7.27 -10.50
N PHE A 340 6.53 6.83 -9.45
CA PHE A 340 7.92 7.20 -9.19
C PHE A 340 8.83 6.29 -9.99
N GLU A 341 9.62 6.88 -10.87
CA GLU A 341 10.67 6.21 -11.63
C GLU A 341 12.03 6.49 -11.02
N ILE A 342 12.81 5.44 -10.79
CA ILE A 342 14.20 5.51 -10.36
C ILE A 342 15.03 4.94 -11.52
N ASP A 343 15.64 5.85 -12.26
CA ASP A 343 16.37 5.52 -13.49
C ASP A 343 17.87 5.33 -13.20
N TYR A 344 18.40 4.19 -13.63
CA TYR A 344 19.81 3.81 -13.49
C TYR A 344 20.56 3.81 -14.82
N ALA A 345 20.03 4.39 -15.90
CA ALA A 345 20.67 4.37 -17.23
C ALA A 345 22.12 4.91 -17.21
N ALA A 346 22.40 5.93 -16.40
CA ALA A 346 23.75 6.46 -16.17
C ALA A 346 24.60 5.62 -15.19
N GLY A 347 24.03 4.58 -14.59
CA GLY A 347 24.64 3.77 -13.53
C GLY A 347 24.26 4.24 -12.12
N PHE A 348 24.14 5.54 -11.88
CA PHE A 348 23.66 6.12 -10.62
C PHE A 348 22.17 6.44 -10.71
N PRO A 349 21.44 6.50 -9.55
CA PRO A 349 20.01 6.74 -9.57
C PRO A 349 19.65 8.20 -9.89
N VAL A 350 18.61 8.35 -10.69
CA VAL A 350 17.89 9.61 -10.91
C VAL A 350 16.41 9.35 -10.65
N GLY A 351 15.85 10.04 -9.66
CA GLY A 351 14.45 9.88 -9.28
C GLY A 351 13.58 10.96 -9.92
N ARG A 352 12.41 10.55 -10.44
CA ARG A 352 11.39 11.48 -10.93
C ARG A 352 9.99 10.95 -10.65
N PHE A 353 9.04 11.85 -10.49
CA PHE A 353 7.62 11.53 -10.47
C PHE A 353 7.03 11.80 -11.84
N VAL A 354 6.36 10.81 -12.39
CA VAL A 354 5.61 10.90 -13.65
C VAL A 354 4.14 10.81 -13.30
N ALA A 355 3.44 11.93 -13.42
CA ALA A 355 2.00 11.94 -13.18
C ALA A 355 1.29 11.02 -14.18
N ASN A 356 0.20 10.38 -13.73
CA ASN A 356 -0.64 9.60 -14.62
C ASN A 356 -1.12 10.48 -15.78
N GLU A 357 -1.25 9.86 -16.95
CA GLU A 357 -1.83 10.51 -18.11
C GLU A 357 -3.21 11.08 -17.78
N GLN A 358 -3.60 12.15 -18.46
CA GLN A 358 -4.94 12.72 -18.30
C GLN A 358 -5.97 11.63 -18.58
N LEU A 359 -6.92 11.45 -17.65
CA LEU A 359 -7.97 10.45 -17.79
C LEU A 359 -8.89 10.82 -18.96
N PRO A 360 -9.01 9.99 -20.01
CA PRO A 360 -9.87 10.30 -21.14
C PRO A 360 -11.33 10.25 -20.70
N GLU A 361 -12.13 11.23 -21.14
CA GLU A 361 -13.57 11.28 -20.88
C GLU A 361 -14.33 10.29 -21.79
N TYR A 362 -15.20 9.48 -21.19
CA TYR A 362 -16.03 8.54 -21.92
C TYR A 362 -17.42 9.13 -22.14
N PRO A 363 -17.86 9.31 -23.40
CA PRO A 363 -19.17 9.89 -23.69
C PRO A 363 -20.33 8.93 -23.37
N ASN A 364 -20.04 7.63 -23.25
CA ASN A 364 -20.99 6.59 -22.92
C ASN A 364 -20.35 5.54 -22.00
N HIS A 365 -20.73 5.55 -20.71
CA HIS A 365 -20.28 4.59 -19.69
C HIS A 365 -20.93 3.20 -19.85
N GLN A 366 -21.92 3.05 -20.72
CA GLN A 366 -22.63 1.79 -20.97
C GLN A 366 -21.93 0.94 -22.05
N ASP A 367 -21.15 1.57 -22.94
CA ASP A 367 -20.38 0.89 -23.98
C ASP A 367 -19.00 0.47 -23.48
N LEU A 368 -18.86 -0.81 -23.17
CA LEU A 368 -17.63 -1.42 -22.68
C LEU A 368 -16.77 -2.00 -23.81
N SER A 369 -17.18 -1.87 -25.06
CA SER A 369 -16.51 -2.48 -26.21
C SER A 369 -15.18 -1.82 -26.58
N PHE A 370 -14.86 -0.67 -26.00
CA PHE A 370 -13.65 0.09 -26.35
C PHE A 370 -12.93 0.70 -25.14
N VAL A 371 -11.67 1.02 -25.37
CA VAL A 371 -10.83 1.83 -24.48
C VAL A 371 -10.30 3.03 -25.26
N LEU A 372 -10.17 4.17 -24.61
CA LEU A 372 -9.54 5.37 -25.14
C LEU A 372 -8.08 5.45 -24.68
N ASP A 373 -7.20 5.82 -25.61
CA ASP A 373 -5.83 6.23 -25.25
C ASP A 373 -5.81 7.70 -24.78
N SER A 374 -4.71 8.16 -24.24
CA SER A 374 -4.58 9.53 -23.70
C SER A 374 -4.79 10.64 -24.75
N ASP A 375 -4.56 10.34 -26.02
CA ASP A 375 -4.82 11.24 -27.14
C ASP A 375 -6.28 11.17 -27.65
N GLY A 376 -7.16 10.39 -26.98
CA GLY A 376 -8.54 10.16 -27.35
C GLY A 376 -8.75 9.09 -28.45
N THR A 377 -7.70 8.43 -28.91
CA THR A 377 -7.82 7.36 -29.92
C THR A 377 -8.62 6.19 -29.35
N LYS A 378 -9.67 5.80 -30.08
CA LYS A 378 -10.55 4.69 -29.72
C LYS A 378 -9.97 3.35 -30.19
N ARG A 379 -9.79 2.40 -29.27
CA ARG A 379 -9.40 1.01 -29.56
C ARG A 379 -10.44 0.03 -29.01
N ASN A 380 -10.75 -1.03 -29.77
CA ASN A 380 -11.67 -2.06 -29.29
C ASN A 380 -11.03 -2.89 -28.19
N VAL A 381 -11.79 -3.23 -27.15
CA VAL A 381 -11.40 -4.19 -26.12
C VAL A 381 -11.46 -5.60 -26.70
N LYS A 382 -10.30 -6.18 -26.96
CA LYS A 382 -10.15 -7.54 -27.52
C LYS A 382 -9.24 -8.43 -26.66
N THR A 383 -8.45 -7.83 -25.80
CA THR A 383 -7.44 -8.53 -24.97
C THR A 383 -7.60 -8.16 -23.49
N PHE A 384 -7.00 -8.96 -22.61
CA PHE A 384 -6.91 -8.65 -21.18
C PHE A 384 -6.19 -7.32 -20.92
N LEU A 385 -5.21 -6.95 -21.73
CA LEU A 385 -4.49 -5.68 -21.59
C LEU A 385 -5.38 -4.47 -21.95
N ASP A 386 -6.19 -4.58 -23.00
CA ASP A 386 -7.17 -3.53 -23.36
C ASP A 386 -8.16 -3.35 -22.21
N TRP A 387 -8.67 -4.47 -21.68
CA TRP A 387 -9.61 -4.42 -20.57
C TRP A 387 -8.96 -3.90 -19.27
N ALA A 388 -7.73 -4.29 -18.98
CA ALA A 388 -7.02 -3.80 -17.80
C ALA A 388 -6.88 -2.27 -17.82
N LYS A 389 -6.56 -1.68 -18.99
CA LYS A 389 -6.51 -0.22 -19.17
C LYS A 389 -7.91 0.39 -19.02
N ARG A 390 -8.96 -0.20 -19.63
CA ARG A 390 -10.33 0.29 -19.47
C ARG A 390 -10.79 0.24 -18.01
N ARG A 391 -10.48 -0.86 -17.30
CA ARG A 391 -10.79 -1.03 -15.89
C ARG A 391 -10.10 0.02 -15.02
N GLU A 392 -8.85 0.34 -15.30
CA GLU A 392 -8.13 1.44 -14.61
C GLU A 392 -8.89 2.76 -14.78
N HIS A 393 -9.30 3.10 -16.01
CA HIS A 393 -10.10 4.30 -16.26
C HIS A 393 -11.43 4.29 -15.50
N ILE A 394 -12.13 3.14 -15.46
CA ILE A 394 -13.37 2.97 -14.69
C ILE A 394 -13.17 3.29 -13.22
N VAL A 395 -12.14 2.70 -12.59
CA VAL A 395 -11.84 2.92 -11.16
C VAL A 395 -11.52 4.39 -10.89
N ARG A 396 -10.74 5.04 -11.76
CA ARG A 396 -10.40 6.46 -11.63
C ARG A 396 -11.62 7.37 -11.86
N HIS A 397 -12.50 7.06 -12.80
CA HIS A 397 -13.75 7.78 -13.00
C HIS A 397 -14.68 7.61 -11.80
N PHE A 398 -14.84 6.40 -11.28
CA PHE A 398 -15.64 6.15 -10.08
C PHE A 398 -15.13 6.95 -8.87
N ALA A 399 -13.81 7.07 -8.71
CA ALA A 399 -13.20 7.89 -7.66
C ALA A 399 -13.52 9.40 -7.78
N ARG A 400 -13.94 9.91 -8.93
CA ARG A 400 -14.40 11.30 -9.06
C ARG A 400 -15.69 11.55 -8.26
N ALA A 401 -16.57 10.56 -8.20
CA ALA A 401 -17.82 10.65 -7.43
C ALA A 401 -17.62 10.27 -5.94
N THR A 402 -16.86 9.22 -5.67
CA THR A 402 -16.71 8.66 -4.32
C THR A 402 -15.56 9.29 -3.52
N GLY A 403 -14.61 9.93 -4.18
CA GLY A 403 -13.26 10.20 -3.65
C GLY A 403 -12.32 9.01 -3.92
N PRO A 404 -11.01 9.23 -3.84
CA PRO A 404 -10.01 8.17 -4.00
C PRO A 404 -10.08 7.17 -2.86
N LEU A 405 -9.69 5.91 -3.16
CA LEU A 405 -9.44 4.93 -2.09
C LEU A 405 -8.33 5.48 -1.18
N PRO A 406 -8.52 5.45 0.16
CA PRO A 406 -7.46 5.83 1.07
C PRO A 406 -6.18 5.05 0.84
N GLY A 407 -5.05 5.76 0.88
CA GLY A 407 -3.74 5.13 0.75
C GLY A 407 -3.42 4.17 1.90
N PRO A 408 -2.45 3.28 1.70
CA PRO A 408 -2.07 2.26 2.68
C PRO A 408 -1.65 2.84 4.04
N MET A 409 -1.34 4.14 4.11
CA MET A 409 -1.03 4.86 5.35
C MET A 409 -2.17 4.86 6.37
N ARG A 410 -3.43 4.73 5.92
CA ARG A 410 -4.60 4.64 6.80
C ARG A 410 -4.84 3.23 7.35
N ARG A 411 -4.08 2.24 6.89
CA ARG A 411 -4.21 0.85 7.32
C ARG A 411 -3.46 0.65 8.64
N VAL A 412 -4.14 0.97 9.74
CA VAL A 412 -3.63 0.79 11.12
C VAL A 412 -3.84 -0.65 11.62
N PRO A 413 -3.19 -1.11 12.70
CA PRO A 413 -3.51 -2.38 13.35
C PRO A 413 -5.00 -2.46 13.69
N LEU A 414 -5.60 -3.64 13.49
CA LEU A 414 -7.05 -3.82 13.69
C LEU A 414 -7.51 -3.64 15.14
N ASP A 415 -6.64 -3.81 16.12
CA ASP A 415 -6.94 -3.67 17.56
C ASP A 415 -8.34 -4.23 17.92
N VAL A 416 -8.59 -5.50 17.60
CA VAL A 416 -9.90 -6.14 17.74
C VAL A 416 -10.29 -6.22 19.22
N LYS A 417 -11.48 -5.73 19.56
CA LYS A 417 -12.05 -5.79 20.90
C LYS A 417 -13.35 -6.59 20.87
N VAL A 418 -13.34 -7.76 21.49
CA VAL A 418 -14.57 -8.55 21.69
C VAL A 418 -15.32 -7.99 22.89
N VAL A 419 -16.56 -7.55 22.67
CA VAL A 419 -17.43 -6.94 23.70
C VAL A 419 -18.38 -7.98 24.30
N GLU A 420 -18.85 -8.92 23.47
CA GLU A 420 -19.78 -9.97 23.88
C GLU A 420 -19.46 -11.24 23.10
N GLU A 421 -19.57 -12.37 23.74
CA GLU A 421 -19.52 -13.71 23.10
C GLU A 421 -20.66 -14.55 23.62
N VAL A 422 -21.47 -15.11 22.70
CA VAL A 422 -22.63 -15.94 23.03
C VAL A 422 -22.69 -17.14 22.10
N ASN A 423 -23.19 -18.28 22.61
CA ASN A 423 -23.47 -19.45 21.80
C ASN A 423 -24.88 -19.36 21.22
N VAL A 424 -25.00 -19.51 19.90
CA VAL A 424 -26.26 -19.51 19.15
C VAL A 424 -26.38 -20.85 18.43
N GLY A 425 -26.97 -21.84 19.12
CA GLY A 425 -27.01 -23.23 18.63
C GLY A 425 -25.59 -23.82 18.46
N THR A 426 -25.22 -24.17 17.25
CA THR A 426 -23.88 -24.69 16.90
C THR A 426 -22.88 -23.61 16.47
N LEU A 427 -23.17 -22.35 16.77
CA LEU A 427 -22.36 -21.20 16.39
C LEU A 427 -21.90 -20.43 17.62
N THR A 428 -20.71 -19.84 17.56
CA THR A 428 -20.32 -18.77 18.47
C THR A 428 -20.53 -17.44 17.77
N ARG A 429 -21.32 -16.55 18.34
CA ARG A 429 -21.48 -15.17 17.88
C ARG A 429 -20.66 -14.25 18.78
N ARG A 430 -19.77 -13.46 18.19
CA ARG A 430 -19.03 -12.40 18.86
C ARG A 430 -19.52 -11.04 18.40
N LYS A 431 -19.89 -10.19 19.35
CA LYS A 431 -20.00 -8.75 19.13
C LYS A 431 -18.62 -8.15 19.34
N LEU A 432 -18.08 -7.46 18.35
CA LEU A 432 -16.73 -6.93 18.41
C LEU A 432 -16.63 -5.55 17.76
N SER A 433 -15.54 -4.86 18.02
CA SER A 433 -15.15 -3.70 17.23
C SER A 433 -13.69 -3.86 16.77
N PHE A 434 -13.37 -3.28 15.61
CA PHE A 434 -12.02 -3.23 15.09
C PHE A 434 -11.69 -1.84 14.58
N GLN A 435 -10.44 -1.45 14.63
CA GLN A 435 -9.98 -0.16 14.15
C GLN A 435 -9.82 -0.21 12.63
N SER A 436 -10.59 0.62 11.92
CA SER A 436 -10.55 0.67 10.46
C SER A 436 -9.56 1.71 9.95
N ASP A 437 -9.42 2.84 10.65
CA ASP A 437 -8.43 3.87 10.37
C ASP A 437 -7.93 4.52 11.68
N PRO A 438 -6.99 5.48 11.66
CA PRO A 438 -6.41 6.06 12.87
C PRO A 438 -7.42 6.67 13.85
N THR A 439 -8.58 7.09 13.38
CA THR A 439 -9.57 7.86 14.16
C THR A 439 -10.90 7.16 14.34
N ASP A 440 -11.09 5.96 13.73
CA ASP A 440 -12.40 5.33 13.70
C ASP A 440 -12.39 3.82 13.92
N ARG A 441 -13.44 3.31 14.54
CA ARG A 441 -13.67 1.90 14.88
C ARG A 441 -15.03 1.44 14.40
N VAL A 442 -15.03 0.36 13.65
CA VAL A 442 -16.25 -0.30 13.16
C VAL A 442 -16.72 -1.35 14.16
N THR A 443 -18.00 -1.35 14.46
CA THR A 443 -18.69 -2.40 15.23
C THR A 443 -19.18 -3.51 14.29
N ALA A 444 -19.09 -4.77 14.72
CA ALA A 444 -19.48 -5.91 13.89
C ALA A 444 -19.98 -7.10 14.71
N PHE A 445 -20.78 -7.97 14.07
CA PHE A 445 -20.98 -9.35 14.52
C PHE A 445 -20.16 -10.33 13.71
N LEU A 446 -19.40 -11.18 14.39
CA LEU A 446 -18.67 -12.30 13.84
C LEU A 446 -19.33 -13.61 14.27
N PHE A 447 -19.67 -14.47 13.32
CA PHE A 447 -20.11 -15.84 13.58
C PHE A 447 -19.02 -16.84 13.22
N LEU A 448 -18.75 -17.74 14.17
CA LEU A 448 -17.80 -18.83 14.02
C LEU A 448 -18.55 -20.16 14.15
N PRO A 449 -18.46 -21.07 13.18
CA PRO A 449 -18.95 -22.44 13.36
C PRO A 449 -18.19 -23.13 14.49
N VAL A 450 -18.89 -23.77 15.41
CA VAL A 450 -18.24 -24.59 16.47
C VAL A 450 -17.65 -25.83 15.80
N VAL A 451 -16.34 -25.90 15.72
CA VAL A 451 -15.64 -27.10 15.27
C VAL A 451 -15.60 -28.07 16.43
N HIS A 452 -16.43 -29.16 16.38
CA HIS A 452 -16.31 -30.25 17.33
C HIS A 452 -14.98 -30.98 17.11
N LEU A 453 -14.04 -30.83 18.06
CA LEU A 453 -12.73 -31.52 18.07
C LEU A 453 -12.78 -33.02 18.28
N ASP A 454 -13.96 -33.65 18.23
CA ASP A 454 -14.17 -35.07 18.52
C ASP A 454 -13.57 -36.08 17.51
N ARG A 455 -12.76 -35.61 16.55
CA ARG A 455 -12.13 -36.53 15.55
C ARG A 455 -10.59 -36.51 15.55
N VAL A 456 -9.94 -36.11 16.64
CA VAL A 456 -8.48 -36.27 16.71
C VAL A 456 -8.14 -37.56 17.46
N LYS A 457 -7.95 -38.63 16.71
CA LYS A 457 -7.23 -39.81 17.23
C LYS A 457 -5.78 -39.42 17.47
N SER A 458 -5.33 -39.69 18.70
CA SER A 458 -3.99 -39.43 19.22
C SER A 458 -2.86 -39.82 18.28
N GLY A 459 -1.96 -38.93 18.00
CA GLY A 459 -0.66 -39.20 17.39
C GLY A 459 -0.12 -38.09 16.51
N THR A 460 0.87 -37.34 17.03
CA THR A 460 1.86 -36.52 16.32
C THR A 460 1.38 -35.30 15.55
N ARG A 461 1.79 -34.12 16.01
CA ARG A 461 1.53 -32.72 15.56
C ARG A 461 0.08 -32.29 15.83
N GLU A 462 -0.06 -31.16 16.51
CA GLU A 462 -1.36 -30.48 16.67
C GLU A 462 -2.00 -30.27 15.29
N PRO A 463 -3.17 -30.87 15.00
CA PRO A 463 -3.83 -30.67 13.72
C PRO A 463 -4.35 -29.25 13.68
N ARG A 464 -3.90 -28.48 12.70
CA ARG A 464 -4.48 -27.18 12.38
C ARG A 464 -5.98 -27.40 12.12
N ALA A 465 -6.85 -26.68 12.81
CA ALA A 465 -8.30 -26.77 12.57
C ALA A 465 -8.59 -26.50 11.09
N PRO A 466 -9.55 -27.23 10.47
CA PRO A 466 -9.88 -27.02 9.06
C PRO A 466 -10.40 -25.59 8.87
N GLN A 467 -9.78 -24.86 7.96
CA GLN A 467 -10.17 -23.51 7.64
C GLN A 467 -11.46 -23.49 6.82
N SER A 468 -12.41 -22.63 7.19
CA SER A 468 -13.69 -22.40 6.52
C SER A 468 -13.62 -21.26 5.50
N PRO A 469 -14.42 -21.29 4.44
CA PRO A 469 -14.66 -20.09 3.65
C PRO A 469 -15.37 -19.02 4.49
N ALA A 470 -15.21 -17.74 4.12
CA ALA A 470 -15.81 -16.63 4.85
C ALA A 470 -16.67 -15.76 3.95
N VAL A 471 -17.65 -15.06 4.55
CA VAL A 471 -18.51 -14.13 3.83
C VAL A 471 -18.67 -12.83 4.64
N LEU A 472 -18.36 -11.71 3.99
CA LEU A 472 -18.69 -10.37 4.45
C LEU A 472 -20.16 -10.08 4.16
N CYS A 473 -20.97 -9.74 5.16
CA CYS A 473 -22.42 -9.63 5.09
C CYS A 473 -22.86 -8.19 5.39
N LEU A 474 -23.28 -7.46 4.35
CA LEU A 474 -23.51 -6.02 4.38
C LEU A 474 -25.00 -5.69 4.51
N GLN A 475 -25.37 -4.89 5.51
CA GLN A 475 -26.74 -4.48 5.82
C GLN A 475 -27.35 -3.53 4.78
N GLN A 476 -28.68 -3.46 4.74
CA GLN A 476 -29.41 -2.40 4.05
C GLN A 476 -29.42 -1.10 4.83
N THR A 477 -30.09 -0.05 4.28
CA THR A 477 -30.39 1.20 5.00
C THR A 477 -31.37 0.93 6.14
N THR A 478 -30.83 0.77 7.35
CA THR A 478 -31.63 0.44 8.55
C THR A 478 -30.96 0.97 9.81
N SER A 479 -31.76 1.49 10.74
CA SER A 479 -31.26 1.98 12.02
C SER A 479 -30.69 0.89 12.92
N VAL A 480 -31.00 -0.39 12.68
CA VAL A 480 -30.50 -1.51 13.49
C VAL A 480 -29.15 -2.04 13.02
N GLY A 481 -28.68 -1.58 11.87
CA GLY A 481 -27.34 -1.90 11.37
C GLY A 481 -27.09 -3.40 11.23
N LYS A 482 -25.92 -3.83 11.69
CA LYS A 482 -25.45 -5.23 11.68
C LYS A 482 -26.37 -6.25 12.35
N ASP A 483 -27.29 -5.78 13.21
CA ASP A 483 -28.23 -6.67 13.90
C ASP A 483 -29.15 -7.39 12.92
N GLU A 484 -29.46 -6.77 11.77
CA GLU A 484 -30.36 -7.33 10.77
C GLU A 484 -29.74 -8.52 10.02
N PRO A 485 -28.56 -8.41 9.37
CA PRO A 485 -27.91 -9.58 8.77
C PRO A 485 -27.52 -10.64 9.81
N ALA A 486 -27.30 -10.26 11.06
CA ALA A 486 -27.05 -11.19 12.16
C ALA A 486 -28.32 -11.91 12.68
N GLY A 487 -29.51 -11.48 12.26
CA GLY A 487 -30.78 -12.06 12.71
C GLY A 487 -31.11 -11.75 14.18
N VAL A 488 -30.58 -10.66 14.71
CA VAL A 488 -30.84 -10.18 16.08
C VAL A 488 -32.08 -9.28 16.10
N ARG A 489 -32.19 -8.37 15.14
CA ARG A 489 -33.32 -7.45 14.92
C ARG A 489 -33.47 -7.16 13.43
N GLY A 490 -34.53 -6.49 13.02
CA GLY A 490 -34.78 -6.09 11.64
C GLY A 490 -35.64 -7.09 10.86
N ASP A 491 -35.54 -7.07 9.52
CA ASP A 491 -36.30 -7.97 8.65
C ASP A 491 -35.79 -9.42 8.75
N PRO A 492 -36.64 -10.39 9.13
CA PRO A 492 -36.23 -11.80 9.24
C PRO A 492 -35.83 -12.41 7.88
N ASN A 493 -36.15 -11.76 6.75
CA ASN A 493 -35.69 -12.18 5.42
C ASN A 493 -34.27 -11.71 5.09
N LEU A 494 -33.63 -10.90 5.93
CA LEU A 494 -32.30 -10.34 5.69
C LEU A 494 -31.21 -10.88 6.64
N LYS A 495 -31.51 -11.95 7.40
CA LYS A 495 -30.56 -12.60 8.33
C LYS A 495 -29.52 -13.50 7.66
N TYR A 496 -29.01 -13.09 6.51
CA TYR A 496 -28.10 -13.92 5.69
C TYR A 496 -26.75 -14.20 6.35
N ALA A 497 -26.27 -13.37 7.30
CA ALA A 497 -25.06 -13.67 8.04
C ALA A 497 -25.25 -14.89 8.96
N LEU A 498 -26.38 -14.94 9.67
CA LEU A 498 -26.74 -16.09 10.49
C LEU A 498 -26.97 -17.34 9.63
N GLU A 499 -27.74 -17.22 8.55
CA GLU A 499 -28.07 -18.36 7.66
C GLU A 499 -26.81 -18.95 7.00
N LEU A 500 -25.86 -18.11 6.56
CA LEU A 500 -24.58 -18.57 6.00
C LEU A 500 -23.68 -19.19 7.07
N ALA A 501 -23.67 -18.64 8.28
CA ALA A 501 -22.93 -19.25 9.40
C ALA A 501 -23.47 -20.64 9.73
N GLN A 502 -24.80 -20.82 9.75
CA GLN A 502 -25.45 -22.12 9.92
C GLN A 502 -25.09 -23.11 8.78
N ARG A 503 -24.72 -22.61 7.61
CA ARG A 503 -24.20 -23.39 6.49
C ARG A 503 -22.70 -23.69 6.64
N GLY A 504 -22.01 -23.19 7.69
CA GLY A 504 -20.59 -23.46 8.00
C GLY A 504 -19.60 -22.45 7.42
N TYR A 505 -20.05 -21.28 7.03
CA TYR A 505 -19.18 -20.13 6.74
C TYR A 505 -18.77 -19.42 8.03
N VAL A 506 -17.58 -18.84 8.06
CA VAL A 506 -17.32 -17.73 8.96
C VAL A 506 -17.96 -16.49 8.37
N THR A 507 -18.81 -15.78 9.12
CA THR A 507 -19.48 -14.58 8.62
C THR A 507 -19.18 -13.38 9.48
N LEU A 508 -18.94 -12.22 8.83
CA LEU A 508 -18.71 -10.94 9.49
C LEU A 508 -19.73 -9.94 8.97
N ALA A 509 -20.51 -9.35 9.86
CA ALA A 509 -21.50 -8.32 9.56
C ALA A 509 -21.08 -7.01 10.26
N PRO A 510 -20.39 -6.07 9.56
CA PRO A 510 -20.05 -4.76 10.10
C PRO A 510 -21.23 -3.80 10.01
N ASP A 511 -21.27 -2.80 10.92
CA ASP A 511 -22.11 -1.63 10.73
C ASP A 511 -21.57 -0.72 9.63
N TYR A 512 -22.45 -0.19 8.80
CA TYR A 512 -22.11 0.87 7.85
C TYR A 512 -21.92 2.20 8.60
N PRO A 513 -21.04 3.13 8.15
CA PRO A 513 -20.87 4.44 8.79
C PRO A 513 -22.19 5.18 9.02
N SER A 514 -22.42 5.63 10.25
CA SER A 514 -23.62 6.27 10.78
C SER A 514 -24.89 5.40 10.90
N PHE A 515 -24.77 4.08 10.74
CA PHE A 515 -25.86 3.14 11.01
C PHE A 515 -25.53 2.20 12.18
N GLY A 516 -26.56 1.63 12.78
CA GLY A 516 -26.41 0.71 13.91
C GLY A 516 -25.70 1.37 15.10
N GLU A 517 -24.57 0.78 15.50
CA GLU A 517 -23.75 1.29 16.61
C GLU A 517 -22.48 2.01 16.12
N HIS A 518 -22.28 2.15 14.82
CA HIS A 518 -21.16 2.87 14.23
C HIS A 518 -21.52 4.36 14.06
N ALA A 519 -21.40 5.14 15.13
CA ALA A 519 -21.55 6.59 15.05
C ALA A 519 -20.39 7.19 14.24
N TYR A 520 -20.69 7.77 13.09
CA TYR A 520 -19.72 8.40 12.22
C TYR A 520 -20.19 9.78 11.77
N ASP A 521 -19.30 10.75 11.92
CA ASP A 521 -19.46 12.11 11.40
C ASP A 521 -18.80 12.21 10.01
N PHE A 522 -19.57 12.57 8.99
CA PHE A 522 -19.08 12.73 7.62
C PHE A 522 -18.31 14.05 7.38
N ASP A 523 -17.73 14.63 8.42
CA ASP A 523 -16.88 15.83 8.29
C ASP A 523 -15.66 15.52 7.38
N PRO A 524 -15.40 16.35 6.36
CA PRO A 524 -14.23 16.19 5.46
C PRO A 524 -12.88 16.14 6.17
N LYS A 525 -12.77 16.66 7.41
CA LYS A 525 -11.55 16.56 8.23
C LYS A 525 -11.08 15.11 8.44
N HIS A 526 -12.00 14.14 8.39
CA HIS A 526 -11.70 12.71 8.49
C HIS A 526 -11.04 12.16 7.21
N GLY A 527 -10.95 12.97 6.14
CA GLY A 527 -10.24 12.63 4.91
C GLY A 527 -11.00 11.72 3.94
N TYR A 528 -12.31 11.56 4.13
CA TYR A 528 -13.20 10.89 3.18
C TYR A 528 -14.09 11.91 2.48
N VAL A 529 -14.19 11.77 1.16
CA VAL A 529 -15.04 12.63 0.33
C VAL A 529 -16.49 12.19 0.37
N SER A 530 -16.73 10.91 0.65
CA SER A 530 -18.06 10.31 0.66
C SER A 530 -18.19 9.22 1.72
N GLY A 531 -19.40 9.01 2.22
CA GLY A 531 -19.73 7.87 3.07
C GLY A 531 -19.55 6.54 2.34
N THR A 532 -19.79 6.50 1.02
CA THR A 532 -19.53 5.32 0.20
C THR A 532 -18.06 4.90 0.25
N MET A 533 -17.11 5.82 0.09
CA MET A 533 -15.68 5.47 0.13
C MET A 533 -15.24 5.08 1.56
N LYS A 534 -15.81 5.73 2.59
CA LYS A 534 -15.56 5.32 3.98
C LYS A 534 -16.03 3.88 4.22
N ALA A 535 -17.23 3.52 3.75
CA ALA A 535 -17.75 2.16 3.88
C ALA A 535 -16.93 1.14 3.09
N VAL A 536 -16.48 1.48 1.88
CA VAL A 536 -15.58 0.62 1.10
C VAL A 536 -14.28 0.36 1.87
N TRP A 537 -13.69 1.40 2.48
CA TRP A 537 -12.50 1.24 3.30
C TRP A 537 -12.75 0.34 4.52
N ASP A 538 -13.84 0.56 5.24
CA ASP A 538 -14.21 -0.25 6.40
C ASP A 538 -14.40 -1.73 6.03
N ASN A 539 -14.99 -1.99 4.87
CA ASN A 539 -15.16 -3.35 4.35
C ASN A 539 -13.82 -4.00 3.95
N ILE A 540 -12.88 -3.25 3.38
CA ILE A 540 -11.52 -3.72 3.12
C ILE A 540 -10.85 -4.12 4.44
N ARG A 541 -11.00 -3.31 5.49
CA ARG A 541 -10.50 -3.61 6.83
C ARG A 541 -11.21 -4.81 7.49
N ALA A 542 -12.50 -4.98 7.21
CA ALA A 542 -13.25 -6.17 7.61
C ALA A 542 -12.75 -7.44 6.90
N VAL A 543 -12.34 -7.36 5.64
CA VAL A 543 -11.66 -8.46 4.92
C VAL A 543 -10.30 -8.75 5.54
N ASP A 544 -9.53 -7.73 5.96
CA ASP A 544 -8.27 -7.93 6.71
C ASP A 544 -8.52 -8.70 8.01
N LEU A 545 -9.60 -8.37 8.73
CA LEU A 545 -10.00 -9.09 9.94
C LEU A 545 -10.33 -10.55 9.63
N LEU A 546 -11.14 -10.82 8.62
CA LEU A 546 -11.47 -12.20 8.21
C LEU A 546 -10.21 -13.00 7.85
N GLU A 547 -9.32 -12.42 7.06
CA GLU A 547 -8.06 -13.07 6.65
C GLU A 547 -7.12 -13.34 7.84
N SER A 548 -7.18 -12.53 8.89
CA SER A 548 -6.35 -12.68 10.10
C SER A 548 -6.82 -13.83 11.02
N LEU A 549 -8.04 -14.33 10.84
CA LEU A 549 -8.60 -15.37 11.69
C LEU A 549 -8.05 -16.76 11.32
N PRO A 550 -7.57 -17.55 12.28
CA PRO A 550 -7.05 -18.88 12.01
C PRO A 550 -8.09 -19.87 11.44
N GLU A 551 -9.38 -19.61 11.67
CA GLU A 551 -10.51 -20.39 11.19
C GLU A 551 -10.84 -20.11 9.73
N VAL A 552 -10.30 -19.05 9.11
CA VAL A 552 -10.64 -18.60 7.76
C VAL A 552 -9.59 -19.01 6.74
N ASP A 553 -10.06 -19.51 5.60
CA ASP A 553 -9.24 -19.62 4.38
C ASP A 553 -9.33 -18.30 3.59
N GLY A 554 -8.29 -17.48 3.68
CA GLY A 554 -8.21 -16.17 3.01
C GLY A 554 -8.35 -16.22 1.47
N ASN A 555 -8.22 -17.40 0.84
CA ASN A 555 -8.45 -17.56 -0.59
C ASN A 555 -9.93 -17.81 -0.95
N ARG A 556 -10.80 -17.95 0.03
CA ARG A 556 -12.22 -18.29 -0.13
C ARG A 556 -13.13 -17.30 0.61
N ILE A 557 -12.96 -16.01 0.33
CA ILE A 557 -13.78 -14.93 0.91
C ILE A 557 -14.76 -14.42 -0.14
N GLY A 558 -16.05 -14.32 0.22
CA GLY A 558 -17.11 -13.71 -0.57
C GLY A 558 -17.74 -12.52 0.13
N CYS A 559 -18.67 -11.84 -0.57
CA CYS A 559 -19.45 -10.74 -0.03
C CYS A 559 -20.91 -10.86 -0.47
N ILE A 560 -21.85 -10.49 0.41
CA ILE A 560 -23.30 -10.46 0.14
C ILE A 560 -23.93 -9.24 0.80
N GLY A 561 -24.89 -8.62 0.12
CA GLY A 561 -25.69 -7.54 0.69
C GLY A 561 -27.01 -7.33 -0.02
N HIS A 562 -27.92 -6.62 0.63
CA HIS A 562 -29.22 -6.21 0.11
C HIS A 562 -29.33 -4.67 0.14
N SER A 563 -29.98 -4.08 -0.88
CA SER A 563 -30.17 -2.63 -0.99
C SER A 563 -28.84 -1.87 -0.86
N LEU A 564 -28.68 -0.96 0.12
CA LEU A 564 -27.40 -0.33 0.47
C LEU A 564 -26.24 -1.34 0.54
N GLY A 565 -26.45 -2.48 1.22
CA GLY A 565 -25.45 -3.54 1.28
C GLY A 565 -25.16 -4.15 -0.08
N GLY A 566 -26.13 -4.18 -0.98
CA GLY A 566 -25.99 -4.72 -2.35
C GLY A 566 -25.06 -3.88 -3.21
N HIS A 567 -25.22 -2.55 -3.27
CA HIS A 567 -24.27 -1.70 -3.99
C HIS A 567 -22.93 -1.55 -3.24
N ASN A 568 -22.95 -1.56 -1.91
CA ASN A 568 -21.72 -1.54 -1.13
C ASN A 568 -20.86 -2.80 -1.37
N ALA A 569 -21.48 -3.97 -1.59
CA ALA A 569 -20.78 -5.18 -2.01
C ALA A 569 -20.10 -5.01 -3.39
N ILE A 570 -20.79 -4.37 -4.35
CA ILE A 570 -20.24 -4.05 -5.67
C ILE A 570 -19.07 -3.09 -5.55
N PHE A 571 -19.26 -1.95 -4.88
CA PHE A 571 -18.25 -0.91 -4.71
C PHE A 571 -17.01 -1.45 -3.98
N THR A 572 -17.20 -2.24 -2.92
CA THR A 572 -16.10 -2.90 -2.23
C THR A 572 -15.35 -3.84 -3.16
N ALA A 573 -16.06 -4.66 -3.96
CA ALA A 573 -15.42 -5.60 -4.86
C ALA A 573 -14.60 -4.93 -5.99
N VAL A 574 -14.96 -3.74 -6.41
CA VAL A 574 -14.16 -2.97 -7.39
C VAL A 574 -12.74 -2.73 -6.87
N PHE A 575 -12.59 -2.44 -5.57
CA PHE A 575 -11.31 -2.12 -4.93
C PHE A 575 -10.67 -3.30 -4.20
N GLU A 576 -11.44 -4.35 -3.81
CA GLU A 576 -10.96 -5.46 -2.97
C GLU A 576 -10.87 -6.79 -3.77
N PRO A 577 -9.70 -7.14 -4.32
CA PRO A 577 -9.52 -8.31 -5.17
C PRO A 577 -9.59 -9.66 -4.42
N ARG A 578 -9.50 -9.66 -3.09
CA ARG A 578 -9.61 -10.89 -2.26
C ARG A 578 -11.03 -11.45 -2.25
N LEU A 579 -12.06 -10.64 -2.55
CA LEU A 579 -13.44 -11.12 -2.69
C LEU A 579 -13.58 -11.95 -3.97
N LYS A 580 -13.85 -13.25 -3.84
CA LYS A 580 -13.95 -14.21 -4.97
C LYS A 580 -15.36 -14.34 -5.51
N ALA A 581 -16.37 -14.10 -4.68
CA ALA A 581 -17.78 -14.11 -5.04
C ALA A 581 -18.50 -12.91 -4.47
N VAL A 582 -19.35 -12.27 -5.25
CA VAL A 582 -20.12 -11.09 -4.87
C VAL A 582 -21.60 -11.33 -5.14
N VAL A 583 -22.44 -11.11 -4.15
CA VAL A 583 -23.90 -11.20 -4.25
C VAL A 583 -24.51 -9.85 -3.94
N SER A 584 -25.25 -9.30 -4.88
CA SER A 584 -26.06 -8.09 -4.72
C SER A 584 -27.54 -8.40 -4.87
N SER A 585 -28.33 -8.10 -3.85
CA SER A 585 -29.77 -8.22 -3.88
C SER A 585 -30.42 -6.83 -3.86
N CYS A 586 -31.21 -6.49 -4.88
CA CYS A 586 -31.90 -5.20 -4.99
C CYS A 586 -30.98 -4.03 -4.65
N GLY A 587 -29.77 -4.01 -5.20
CA GLY A 587 -28.73 -3.05 -4.80
C GLY A 587 -28.28 -2.09 -5.90
N PHE A 588 -28.80 -2.20 -7.12
CA PHE A 588 -28.44 -1.32 -8.23
C PHE A 588 -29.42 -1.39 -9.38
N SER A 589 -29.36 -0.37 -10.21
CA SER A 589 -29.89 -0.33 -11.58
C SER A 589 -28.87 0.38 -12.49
N SER A 590 -29.16 0.58 -13.77
CA SER A 590 -28.42 1.57 -14.56
C SER A 590 -28.71 2.97 -14.01
N MET A 591 -27.68 3.80 -13.87
CA MET A 591 -27.82 5.20 -13.43
C MET A 591 -28.76 6.00 -14.37
N GLN A 592 -28.93 5.56 -15.61
CA GLN A 592 -29.86 6.15 -16.56
C GLN A 592 -31.34 5.88 -16.21
N LYS A 593 -31.60 4.82 -15.43
CA LYS A 593 -32.94 4.37 -15.01
C LYS A 593 -33.18 4.49 -13.50
N ASP A 594 -32.21 5.04 -12.77
CA ASP A 594 -32.24 5.19 -11.33
C ASP A 594 -32.60 6.60 -10.88
N ASP A 595 -32.99 6.78 -9.64
CA ASP A 595 -33.22 8.08 -8.99
C ASP A 595 -31.85 8.66 -8.54
N VAL A 596 -31.18 9.40 -9.42
CA VAL A 596 -29.85 9.96 -9.16
C VAL A 596 -29.79 10.82 -7.88
N PRO A 597 -30.79 11.69 -7.56
CA PRO A 597 -30.80 12.44 -6.30
C PRO A 597 -30.75 11.59 -5.03
N SER A 598 -31.24 10.35 -5.04
CA SER A 598 -31.19 9.45 -3.87
C SER A 598 -29.76 9.10 -3.43
N TRP A 599 -28.76 9.28 -4.31
CA TRP A 599 -27.36 9.00 -4.04
C TRP A 599 -26.62 10.16 -3.36
N ASN A 600 -27.24 11.33 -3.13
CA ASN A 600 -26.60 12.56 -2.68
C ASN A 600 -26.35 12.64 -1.15
N GLY A 601 -27.01 11.79 -0.36
CA GLY A 601 -26.89 11.84 1.09
C GLY A 601 -25.45 11.71 1.59
N PRO A 602 -25.12 12.28 2.76
CA PRO A 602 -23.78 12.17 3.35
C PRO A 602 -23.26 10.72 3.47
N PRO A 603 -24.12 9.71 3.77
CA PRO A 603 -23.70 8.32 3.76
C PRO A 603 -23.35 7.75 2.37
N TYR A 604 -23.70 8.45 1.30
CA TYR A 604 -23.51 8.00 -0.08
C TYR A 604 -22.44 8.82 -0.81
N MET A 605 -22.80 9.48 -1.93
CA MET A 605 -21.89 10.20 -2.82
C MET A 605 -22.31 11.67 -3.04
N PRO A 606 -22.06 12.59 -2.08
CA PRO A 606 -22.48 13.99 -2.19
C PRO A 606 -22.01 14.71 -3.45
N ARG A 607 -20.89 14.31 -4.04
CA ARG A 607 -20.37 14.88 -5.30
C ARG A 607 -21.29 14.70 -6.49
N ILE A 608 -22.21 13.76 -6.45
CA ILE A 608 -23.24 13.61 -7.50
C ILE A 608 -24.06 14.89 -7.64
N ALA A 609 -24.39 15.55 -6.53
CA ALA A 609 -25.05 16.85 -6.56
C ALA A 609 -24.06 17.99 -6.82
N THR A 610 -22.94 18.07 -6.09
CA THR A 610 -22.06 19.25 -6.08
C THR A 610 -21.24 19.38 -7.38
N ASP A 611 -20.72 18.28 -7.91
CA ASP A 611 -19.79 18.28 -9.04
C ASP A 611 -20.49 17.91 -10.36
N PHE A 612 -21.56 17.10 -10.28
CA PHE A 612 -22.26 16.57 -11.45
C PHE A 612 -23.72 17.06 -11.60
N ASN A 613 -24.20 17.92 -10.65
CA ASN A 613 -25.53 18.57 -10.68
C ASN A 613 -26.72 17.58 -10.79
N ASN A 614 -26.60 16.35 -10.32
CA ASN A 614 -27.57 15.26 -10.51
C ASN A 614 -27.89 14.96 -11.97
N ASP A 615 -27.04 15.38 -12.90
CA ASP A 615 -27.24 15.16 -14.34
C ASP A 615 -26.69 13.79 -14.74
N ARG A 616 -27.57 12.89 -15.15
CA ARG A 616 -27.24 11.54 -15.61
C ARG A 616 -26.18 11.52 -16.72
N ALA A 617 -26.21 12.53 -17.60
CA ALA A 617 -25.26 12.62 -18.71
C ALA A 617 -23.85 13.05 -18.27
N ARG A 618 -23.72 13.60 -17.07
CA ARG A 618 -22.45 14.08 -16.51
C ARG A 618 -21.85 13.15 -15.48
N LEU A 619 -22.57 12.10 -15.06
CA LEU A 619 -22.05 11.14 -14.10
C LEU A 619 -20.78 10.50 -14.64
N PRO A 620 -19.74 10.34 -13.82
CA PRO A 620 -18.44 9.84 -14.28
C PRO A 620 -18.38 8.30 -14.35
N PHE A 621 -19.49 7.60 -14.07
CA PHE A 621 -19.57 6.14 -14.08
C PHE A 621 -21.03 5.68 -14.26
N ASP A 622 -21.20 4.41 -14.67
CA ASP A 622 -22.46 3.69 -14.53
C ASP A 622 -22.19 2.27 -14.00
N PHE A 623 -23.20 1.59 -13.46
CA PHE A 623 -23.07 0.21 -12.97
C PHE A 623 -22.65 -0.79 -14.05
N HIS A 624 -22.83 -0.50 -15.32
CA HIS A 624 -22.27 -1.27 -16.45
C HIS A 624 -20.77 -1.47 -16.28
N GLU A 625 -20.05 -0.40 -15.99
CA GLU A 625 -18.61 -0.37 -15.78
C GLU A 625 -18.20 -1.09 -14.49
N LEU A 626 -18.92 -0.85 -13.38
CA LEU A 626 -18.58 -1.39 -12.09
C LEU A 626 -18.75 -2.91 -12.03
N ILE A 627 -19.84 -3.46 -12.60
CA ILE A 627 -20.04 -4.90 -12.67
C ILE A 627 -19.00 -5.56 -13.56
N ALA A 628 -18.69 -4.96 -14.72
CA ALA A 628 -17.62 -5.46 -15.58
C ALA A 628 -16.25 -5.39 -14.90
N ALA A 629 -15.98 -4.37 -14.07
CA ALA A 629 -14.73 -4.23 -13.31
C ALA A 629 -14.55 -5.31 -12.20
N VAL A 630 -15.62 -6.00 -11.81
CA VAL A 630 -15.53 -7.17 -10.91
C VAL A 630 -14.96 -8.40 -11.64
N ALA A 631 -15.14 -8.52 -12.96
CA ALA A 631 -14.61 -9.65 -13.73
C ALA A 631 -13.09 -9.85 -13.50
N PRO A 632 -12.59 -11.11 -13.48
CA PRO A 632 -13.26 -12.39 -13.73
C PRO A 632 -13.93 -13.03 -12.49
N ARG A 633 -14.07 -12.29 -11.39
CA ARG A 633 -14.64 -12.81 -10.13
C ARG A 633 -16.15 -12.98 -10.28
N ALA A 634 -16.70 -14.00 -9.61
CA ALA A 634 -18.08 -14.38 -9.78
C ALA A 634 -19.06 -13.34 -9.20
N PHE A 635 -20.09 -12.97 -9.94
CA PHE A 635 -21.10 -12.00 -9.54
C PHE A 635 -22.53 -12.57 -9.70
N PHE A 636 -23.35 -12.37 -8.68
CA PHE A 636 -24.77 -12.76 -8.67
C PHE A 636 -25.64 -11.56 -8.33
N ALA A 637 -26.57 -11.21 -9.20
CA ALA A 637 -27.61 -10.22 -8.96
C ALA A 637 -28.96 -10.91 -8.69
N SER A 638 -29.61 -10.59 -7.55
CA SER A 638 -31.02 -10.85 -7.32
C SER A 638 -31.78 -9.53 -7.48
N ALA A 639 -32.45 -9.35 -8.60
CA ALA A 639 -33.18 -8.13 -8.93
C ALA A 639 -34.69 -8.44 -9.04
N ALA A 640 -35.47 -7.97 -8.06
CA ALA A 640 -36.89 -8.26 -7.98
C ALA A 640 -37.66 -7.51 -9.08
N THR A 641 -38.64 -8.20 -9.70
CA THR A 641 -39.35 -7.65 -10.87
C THR A 641 -40.38 -6.55 -10.55
N LYS A 642 -40.69 -6.40 -9.27
CA LYS A 642 -41.61 -5.38 -8.72
C LYS A 642 -40.90 -4.47 -7.75
N ASP A 643 -39.55 -4.35 -7.85
CA ASP A 643 -38.77 -3.43 -7.06
C ASP A 643 -39.12 -1.99 -7.47
N ASN A 644 -39.41 -1.16 -6.49
CA ASN A 644 -39.78 0.25 -6.70
C ASN A 644 -38.60 1.21 -6.46
N ASP A 645 -37.45 0.68 -5.95
CA ASP A 645 -36.23 1.46 -5.76
C ASP A 645 -35.26 1.28 -6.95
N PHE A 646 -35.10 0.03 -7.43
CA PHE A 646 -34.18 -0.28 -8.52
C PHE A 646 -34.87 -0.95 -9.69
N ASP A 647 -34.96 -0.25 -10.82
CA ASP A 647 -35.58 -0.76 -12.04
C ASP A 647 -34.86 -2.01 -12.54
N VAL A 648 -35.54 -3.14 -12.53
CA VAL A 648 -35.03 -4.44 -12.99
C VAL A 648 -34.58 -4.44 -14.45
N SER A 649 -35.17 -3.56 -15.31
CA SER A 649 -34.74 -3.45 -16.69
C SER A 649 -33.32 -2.88 -16.80
N GLY A 650 -32.97 -1.92 -15.93
CA GLY A 650 -31.62 -1.39 -15.85
C GLY A 650 -30.61 -2.43 -15.36
N VAL A 651 -31.00 -3.30 -14.43
CA VAL A 651 -30.13 -4.41 -13.99
C VAL A 651 -29.85 -5.36 -15.16
N LYS A 652 -30.85 -5.67 -15.98
CA LYS A 652 -30.66 -6.52 -17.16
C LYS A 652 -29.70 -5.89 -18.18
N ASP A 653 -29.87 -4.60 -18.48
CA ASP A 653 -28.98 -3.86 -19.38
C ASP A 653 -27.51 -3.91 -18.87
N VAL A 654 -27.32 -3.69 -17.58
CA VAL A 654 -25.99 -3.74 -16.92
C VAL A 654 -25.35 -5.12 -17.07
N LEU A 655 -26.10 -6.20 -16.79
CA LEU A 655 -25.56 -7.56 -16.89
C LEU A 655 -25.29 -7.95 -18.34
N GLU A 656 -26.12 -7.51 -19.29
CA GLU A 656 -25.91 -7.75 -20.72
C GLU A 656 -24.64 -7.06 -21.21
N ALA A 657 -24.43 -5.79 -20.86
CA ALA A 657 -23.25 -5.04 -21.23
C ALA A 657 -21.95 -5.59 -20.62
N ALA A 658 -22.01 -6.12 -19.38
CA ALA A 658 -20.85 -6.70 -18.71
C ALA A 658 -20.48 -8.10 -19.25
N ARG A 659 -21.41 -8.82 -19.87
CA ARG A 659 -21.23 -10.22 -20.30
C ARG A 659 -20.04 -10.43 -21.23
N PRO A 660 -19.80 -9.60 -22.28
CA PRO A 660 -18.64 -9.76 -23.15
C PRO A 660 -17.29 -9.73 -22.41
N ILE A 661 -17.23 -8.96 -21.31
CA ILE A 661 -16.01 -8.92 -20.48
C ILE A 661 -15.82 -10.23 -19.71
N TYR A 662 -16.90 -10.79 -19.16
CA TYR A 662 -16.83 -12.12 -18.53
C TYR A 662 -16.49 -13.22 -19.56
N GLU A 663 -17.00 -13.12 -20.77
CA GLU A 663 -16.66 -14.02 -21.89
C GLU A 663 -15.18 -13.93 -22.26
N LEU A 664 -14.62 -12.71 -22.31
CA LEU A 664 -13.19 -12.48 -22.54
C LEU A 664 -12.31 -13.29 -21.57
N TYR A 665 -12.75 -13.44 -20.31
CA TYR A 665 -12.09 -14.24 -19.30
C TYR A 665 -12.49 -15.73 -19.29
N GLY A 666 -13.36 -16.18 -20.18
CA GLY A 666 -13.93 -17.53 -20.16
C GLY A 666 -14.82 -17.79 -18.94
N LYS A 667 -15.44 -16.75 -18.38
CA LYS A 667 -16.20 -16.74 -17.13
C LYS A 667 -17.66 -16.33 -17.29
N ALA A 668 -18.24 -16.47 -18.49
CA ALA A 668 -19.62 -16.09 -18.78
C ALA A 668 -20.66 -16.66 -17.77
N ASN A 669 -20.43 -17.88 -17.28
CA ASN A 669 -21.31 -18.56 -16.30
C ASN A 669 -21.15 -18.04 -14.87
N ASP A 670 -20.14 -17.21 -14.60
CA ASP A 670 -19.91 -16.60 -13.31
C ASP A 670 -20.60 -15.24 -13.16
N LEU A 671 -21.26 -14.74 -14.21
CA LEU A 671 -22.16 -13.57 -14.21
C LEU A 671 -23.62 -14.04 -14.23
N VAL A 672 -24.31 -13.96 -13.10
CA VAL A 672 -25.65 -14.55 -12.92
C VAL A 672 -26.67 -13.48 -12.56
N GLY A 673 -27.76 -13.41 -13.31
CA GLY A 673 -28.98 -12.64 -12.99
C GLY A 673 -30.11 -13.55 -12.53
N HIS A 674 -30.76 -13.19 -11.43
CA HIS A 674 -31.96 -13.84 -10.90
C HIS A 674 -33.06 -12.80 -10.66
N TYR A 675 -34.24 -13.04 -11.20
CA TYR A 675 -35.33 -12.05 -11.28
C TYR A 675 -36.60 -12.60 -10.59
N PRO A 676 -36.69 -12.58 -9.26
CA PRO A 676 -37.86 -13.07 -8.52
C PRO A 676 -39.04 -12.11 -8.67
N GLU A 677 -40.24 -12.66 -8.67
CA GLU A 677 -41.49 -11.86 -8.62
C GLU A 677 -41.73 -11.39 -7.16
N ALA A 678 -41.11 -10.27 -6.81
CA ALA A 678 -41.15 -9.67 -5.46
C ALA A 678 -40.98 -8.16 -5.57
N GLY A 679 -41.31 -7.43 -4.50
CA GLY A 679 -40.91 -6.02 -4.32
C GLY A 679 -39.46 -5.91 -3.88
N HIS A 680 -39.09 -4.76 -3.28
CA HIS A 680 -37.75 -4.50 -2.73
C HIS A 680 -37.46 -5.43 -1.54
N SER A 681 -37.06 -6.69 -1.83
CA SER A 681 -36.88 -7.72 -0.81
C SER A 681 -35.95 -8.84 -1.30
N PHE A 682 -35.51 -9.69 -0.37
CA PHE A 682 -34.67 -10.85 -0.66
C PHE A 682 -35.37 -12.16 -0.21
N PRO A 683 -36.32 -12.69 -1.00
CA PRO A 683 -37.12 -13.85 -0.65
C PRO A 683 -36.27 -15.11 -0.38
N ALA A 684 -36.77 -16.02 0.44
CA ALA A 684 -36.05 -17.22 0.86
C ALA A 684 -35.52 -18.06 -0.32
N LYS A 685 -36.33 -18.20 -1.41
CA LYS A 685 -35.87 -18.91 -2.63
C LYS A 685 -34.70 -18.21 -3.32
N SER A 686 -34.69 -16.87 -3.30
CA SER A 686 -33.60 -16.08 -3.89
C SER A 686 -32.34 -16.16 -3.02
N ARG A 687 -32.47 -16.11 -1.69
CA ARG A 687 -31.36 -16.34 -0.76
C ARG A 687 -30.76 -17.74 -0.97
N GLN A 688 -31.61 -18.75 -1.08
CA GLN A 688 -31.13 -20.14 -1.32
C GLN A 688 -30.27 -20.21 -2.58
N ARG A 689 -30.71 -19.62 -3.71
CA ARG A 689 -29.93 -19.57 -4.97
C ARG A 689 -28.61 -18.81 -4.79
N ALA A 690 -28.61 -17.70 -4.06
CA ALA A 690 -27.42 -16.94 -3.76
C ALA A 690 -26.42 -17.75 -2.92
N TYR A 691 -26.92 -18.55 -1.95
CA TYR A 691 -26.06 -19.43 -1.14
C TYR A 691 -25.50 -20.59 -1.96
N GLU A 692 -26.28 -21.19 -2.84
CA GLU A 692 -25.80 -22.21 -3.77
C GLU A 692 -24.73 -21.66 -4.74
N PHE A 693 -24.89 -20.42 -5.17
CA PHE A 693 -23.86 -19.71 -5.94
C PHE A 693 -22.57 -19.52 -5.12
N LEU A 694 -22.66 -19.07 -3.87
CA LEU A 694 -21.52 -18.93 -2.98
C LEU A 694 -20.84 -20.28 -2.71
N ASP A 695 -21.63 -21.35 -2.43
CA ASP A 695 -21.13 -22.71 -2.22
C ASP A 695 -20.31 -23.20 -3.44
N ARG A 696 -20.82 -22.96 -4.64
CA ARG A 696 -20.15 -23.33 -5.91
C ARG A 696 -18.82 -22.60 -6.09
N VAL A 697 -18.80 -21.29 -5.85
CA VAL A 697 -17.63 -20.46 -6.14
C VAL A 697 -16.56 -20.59 -5.06
N LEU A 698 -16.97 -20.66 -3.79
CA LEU A 698 -16.05 -20.75 -2.66
C LEU A 698 -15.71 -22.22 -2.32
N GLN A 699 -16.13 -23.17 -3.17
CA GLN A 699 -15.81 -24.61 -3.08
C GLN A 699 -16.11 -25.19 -1.69
N ARG A 700 -17.27 -24.84 -1.15
CA ARG A 700 -17.74 -25.50 0.06
C ARG A 700 -18.16 -26.92 -0.28
N ARG A 701 -17.53 -27.89 0.39
CA ARG A 701 -17.89 -29.32 0.27
C ARG A 701 -19.04 -29.68 1.21
#